data_190459f44e6c53c210e0da9ce5d7b5ff
#
_entry.id   190459f44e6c53c210e0da9ce5d7b5ff
#
_cell.length_a   1.000
_cell.length_b   1.000
_cell.length_c   1.000
_cell.angle_alpha   90.00
_cell.angle_beta   90.00
_cell.angle_gamma   90.00
#
_symmetry.space_group_name_H-M   'P 1'
#
loop_
_entity.id
_entity.type
_entity.pdbx_description
1 polymer ?
#
loop_
_entity_poly.entity_id
_entity_poly.type
_entity_poly.pdbx_seq_one_letter_code
_entity_poly.pdbx_strand_id
1 'polypeptide(L)'
;MSTISLKSLSIENLRGSVTPFVLNFEKGKKLTIIYGENGTGKSTISDAFDLLGNSKIGSLENRGVGSSTKTYWPSVGKSHSDVKVSLETSSGTCILSLDKKNVSVDFEVLRPQVSVLRRSEILRLIAAQPAERYKEIRQFIDVSGIETSENTLRKLINNKERDFDTAITRVSENRNAIEHFWKQVNCPIHDFISWAKDEVKKDVAHLEKKKNNIDVLISYWNKIEGGYEKYLQICKEIENAETKLANDQVTLTKLSEAASNNYLEIIDILQAAQKYFHKHDTLEKCPLCGSSENISNLVENVNKQIEENGLIGKLNTAKQTVSRSEISLRSKKQQLEDFLKNTRDDFKKLENYCLNTSEIQDLDLPFFPAPEDPTQWLEWTTVYNKKESWRKEADRCIDSKNFIETLRRSLNDLANNENIVNELSVTLPKLKRVLDIIESKRKEYTDNILEAISIRVGELYELIHPNEGLDKITLALDAAKRGSLDISMEFGGKQDTPPQAYFSDSHLDTLGLCVFLALAERENPEQKILVLDDVLGSVDEPHVERVIGMIYDVIQKFQHTIVTTHYRPWREKFRWGILKPEQGCQFVELKHWSLDSGMALTGSITEIVRLKNLLADSDPDIQSITGKAGVILEALLDFLTIKYACAVPRKVGNTYVLSDLLGAVNGKLLKELKVEKISGQNNEEIQIGEILKEIQQIAQTRNVIGAHFNELSFNLYPQDGLRFAKLVEQLCDALICPDYGWPNKDTGSYWKNGGDTRRLHPLKKPS
;
A
#
# COMPACT_ATOMS: atom_id res chain seq x y z
N MET A 1 -27.08 26.26 5.28
CA MET A 1 -25.84 25.86 5.96
C MET A 1 -24.94 27.07 6.07
N SER A 2 -24.36 27.38 7.24
CA SER A 2 -23.42 28.48 7.39
C SER A 2 -22.18 28.22 6.52
N THR A 3 -21.85 29.17 5.66
CA THR A 3 -20.64 29.07 4.81
C THR A 3 -19.41 29.00 5.71
N ILE A 4 -18.64 27.91 5.60
CA ILE A 4 -17.38 27.74 6.32
C ILE A 4 -16.38 28.76 5.78
N SER A 5 -15.83 29.62 6.64
CA SER A 5 -14.83 30.63 6.27
C SER A 5 -13.43 30.19 6.71
N LEU A 6 -12.41 30.48 5.89
CA LEU A 6 -11.00 30.30 6.26
C LEU A 6 -10.57 31.34 7.27
N LYS A 7 -9.71 30.96 8.23
CA LYS A 7 -9.13 31.86 9.21
C LYS A 7 -7.62 31.98 9.06
N SER A 8 -6.90 30.86 9.11
CA SER A 8 -5.45 30.84 8.93
C SER A 8 -4.93 29.54 8.31
N LEU A 9 -3.87 29.66 7.52
CA LEU A 9 -3.05 28.54 7.02
C LEU A 9 -1.68 28.64 7.68
N SER A 10 -1.26 27.60 8.40
CA SER A 10 0.10 27.49 8.94
C SER A 10 0.86 26.40 8.20
N ILE A 11 2.09 26.69 7.83
CA ILE A 11 2.99 25.81 7.11
C ILE A 11 4.32 25.72 7.85
N GLU A 12 4.73 24.54 8.25
CA GLU A 12 5.99 24.31 8.95
C GLU A 12 6.80 23.24 8.21
N ASN A 13 8.04 23.56 7.90
CA ASN A 13 9.03 22.65 7.30
C ASN A 13 8.59 21.96 5.99
N LEU A 14 7.63 22.53 5.27
CA LEU A 14 7.23 22.06 3.93
C LEU A 14 7.91 22.92 2.86
N ARG A 15 8.63 22.31 1.94
CA ARG A 15 9.22 22.97 0.76
C ARG A 15 10.02 24.23 1.13
N GLY A 16 9.57 25.41 0.69
CA GLY A 16 10.21 26.70 0.96
C GLY A 16 9.94 27.28 2.36
N SER A 17 9.11 26.65 3.17
CA SER A 17 8.80 27.08 4.53
C SER A 17 9.82 26.52 5.53
N VAL A 18 11.07 26.99 5.46
CA VAL A 18 12.15 26.59 6.38
C VAL A 18 11.95 27.09 7.80
N THR A 19 11.19 28.17 7.94
CA THR A 19 10.69 28.73 9.21
C THR A 19 9.16 28.65 9.19
N PRO A 20 8.47 28.58 10.36
CA PRO A 20 7.02 28.59 10.40
C PRO A 20 6.43 29.79 9.66
N PHE A 21 5.49 29.51 8.77
CA PHE A 21 4.80 30.53 7.98
C PHE A 21 3.31 30.51 8.28
N VAL A 22 2.71 31.65 8.53
CA VAL A 22 1.27 31.77 8.79
C VAL A 22 0.65 32.80 7.85
N LEU A 23 -0.40 32.38 7.14
CA LEU A 23 -1.24 33.22 6.30
C LEU A 23 -2.61 33.36 6.96
N ASN A 24 -2.95 34.56 7.42
CA ASN A 24 -4.26 34.86 7.97
C ASN A 24 -5.21 35.34 6.87
N PHE A 25 -6.44 34.82 6.87
CA PHE A 25 -7.47 35.17 5.91
C PHE A 25 -8.38 36.24 6.46
N GLU A 26 -8.60 37.30 5.67
CA GLU A 26 -9.50 38.41 6.04
C GLU A 26 -10.96 37.95 6.03
N LYS A 27 -11.69 38.33 7.08
CA LYS A 27 -13.10 37.97 7.23
C LYS A 27 -13.95 38.56 6.11
N GLY A 28 -14.84 37.75 5.56
CA GLY A 28 -15.78 38.17 4.52
C GLY A 28 -15.18 38.27 3.10
N LYS A 29 -13.89 37.94 2.91
CA LYS A 29 -13.25 37.87 1.60
C LYS A 29 -13.32 36.45 1.06
N LYS A 30 -13.72 36.31 -0.20
CA LYS A 30 -13.73 35.02 -0.92
C LYS A 30 -12.53 34.82 -1.85
N LEU A 31 -11.72 35.86 -2.05
CA LEU A 31 -10.55 35.86 -2.88
C LEU A 31 -9.32 36.34 -2.11
N THR A 32 -8.26 35.54 -2.14
CA THR A 32 -6.93 35.93 -1.65
C THR A 32 -5.94 35.91 -2.81
N ILE A 33 -5.35 37.06 -3.12
CA ILE A 33 -4.32 37.19 -4.14
C ILE A 33 -2.97 37.26 -3.47
N ILE A 34 -2.08 36.36 -3.85
CA ILE A 34 -0.74 36.26 -3.31
C ILE A 34 0.24 36.63 -4.42
N TYR A 35 0.77 37.84 -4.31
CA TYR A 35 1.83 38.33 -5.20
C TYR A 35 3.21 38.03 -4.61
N GLY A 36 4.15 37.68 -5.46
CA GLY A 36 5.55 37.52 -5.12
C GLY A 36 6.41 37.28 -6.33
N GLU A 37 7.66 37.70 -6.29
CA GLU A 37 8.64 37.37 -7.33
C GLU A 37 8.90 35.85 -7.43
N ASN A 38 9.57 35.41 -8.48
CA ASN A 38 9.93 34.00 -8.61
C ASN A 38 10.86 33.58 -7.46
N GLY A 39 10.57 32.40 -6.86
CA GLY A 39 11.34 31.90 -5.72
C GLY A 39 10.88 32.35 -4.35
N THR A 40 9.85 33.20 -4.20
CA THR A 40 9.37 33.70 -2.89
C THR A 40 8.53 32.70 -2.08
N GLY A 41 8.19 31.54 -2.66
CA GLY A 41 7.42 30.49 -1.97
C GLY A 41 5.93 30.42 -2.35
N LYS A 42 5.48 31.10 -3.40
CA LYS A 42 4.10 31.02 -3.91
C LYS A 42 3.61 29.58 -4.08
N SER A 43 4.39 28.78 -4.81
CA SER A 43 4.04 27.36 -5.05
C SER A 43 4.07 26.50 -3.78
N THR A 44 4.79 26.93 -2.71
CA THR A 44 4.73 26.25 -1.42
C THR A 44 3.36 26.39 -0.77
N ILE A 45 2.72 27.55 -0.93
CA ILE A 45 1.34 27.77 -0.42
C ILE A 45 0.35 26.91 -1.22
N SER A 46 0.47 26.90 -2.54
CA SER A 46 -0.35 26.05 -3.40
C SER A 46 -0.15 24.56 -3.11
N ASP A 47 1.10 24.14 -2.86
CA ASP A 47 1.45 22.78 -2.45
C ASP A 47 0.88 22.41 -1.06
N ALA A 48 0.82 23.36 -0.13
CA ALA A 48 0.21 23.14 1.19
C ALA A 48 -1.29 22.84 1.07
N PHE A 49 -2.01 23.58 0.22
CA PHE A 49 -3.41 23.29 -0.07
C PHE A 49 -3.61 21.96 -0.79
N ASP A 50 -2.75 21.65 -1.78
CA ASP A 50 -2.79 20.39 -2.52
C ASP A 50 -2.51 19.19 -1.59
N LEU A 51 -1.58 19.37 -0.65
CA LEU A 51 -1.27 18.35 0.36
C LEU A 51 -2.44 18.14 1.33
N LEU A 52 -3.05 19.23 1.83
CA LEU A 52 -4.23 19.16 2.69
C LEU A 52 -5.43 18.49 2.01
N GLY A 53 -5.76 18.89 0.79
CA GLY A 53 -6.94 18.36 0.07
C GLY A 53 -6.69 17.01 -0.59
N ASN A 54 -5.56 16.86 -1.27
CA ASN A 54 -5.32 15.77 -2.22
C ASN A 54 -4.18 14.81 -1.80
N SER A 55 -3.51 15.04 -0.66
CA SER A 55 -2.34 14.26 -0.18
C SER A 55 -1.21 14.15 -1.20
N LYS A 56 -1.03 15.19 -2.04
CA LYS A 56 0.01 15.25 -3.08
C LYS A 56 0.66 16.63 -3.12
N ILE A 57 1.81 16.72 -3.77
CA ILE A 57 2.51 17.97 -4.09
C ILE A 57 2.71 18.02 -5.61
N GLY A 58 1.75 18.60 -6.31
CA GLY A 58 1.71 18.62 -7.77
C GLY A 58 2.84 19.44 -8.40
N SER A 59 3.41 20.43 -7.70
CA SER A 59 4.54 21.21 -8.23
C SER A 59 5.82 20.37 -8.44
N LEU A 60 5.92 19.18 -7.85
CA LEU A 60 7.05 18.25 -8.02
C LEU A 60 6.79 17.19 -9.08
N GLU A 61 5.56 17.04 -9.52
CA GLU A 61 5.22 16.07 -10.54
C GLU A 61 5.87 16.45 -11.89
N ASN A 62 6.41 15.46 -12.59
CA ASN A 62 7.02 15.61 -13.92
C ASN A 62 8.24 16.56 -14.01
N ARG A 63 8.93 16.81 -12.89
CA ARG A 63 10.19 17.59 -12.87
C ARG A 63 11.47 16.77 -13.03
N GLY A 64 11.36 15.50 -13.42
CA GLY A 64 12.53 14.64 -13.60
C GLY A 64 13.22 14.19 -12.31
N VAL A 65 12.59 14.39 -11.16
CA VAL A 65 13.12 13.98 -9.83
C VAL A 65 12.88 12.50 -9.49
N GLY A 66 12.49 11.69 -10.45
CA GLY A 66 12.20 10.26 -10.27
C GLY A 66 10.81 9.98 -9.71
N SER A 67 10.51 8.71 -9.47
CA SER A 67 9.17 8.26 -9.03
C SER A 67 8.83 8.57 -7.57
N SER A 68 9.82 8.91 -6.74
CA SER A 68 9.63 9.17 -5.31
C SER A 68 9.73 10.67 -4.96
N THR A 69 8.80 11.48 -5.46
CA THR A 69 8.72 12.93 -5.17
C THR A 69 8.59 13.23 -3.67
N LYS A 70 8.02 12.29 -2.90
CA LYS A 70 7.81 12.44 -1.45
C LYS A 70 9.10 12.72 -0.66
N THR A 71 10.23 12.25 -1.15
CA THR A 71 11.54 12.51 -0.51
C THR A 71 11.89 14.00 -0.45
N TYR A 72 11.33 14.81 -1.35
CA TYR A 72 11.60 16.25 -1.47
C TYR A 72 10.47 17.14 -0.94
N TRP A 73 9.53 16.59 -0.17
CA TRP A 73 8.47 17.36 0.46
C TRP A 73 8.96 18.20 1.64
N PRO A 74 9.82 17.67 2.56
CA PRO A 74 10.35 18.48 3.64
C PRO A 74 11.26 19.61 3.13
N SER A 75 11.35 20.67 3.90
CA SER A 75 12.35 21.73 3.70
C SER A 75 13.77 21.20 3.81
N VAL A 76 14.73 21.89 3.21
CA VAL A 76 16.14 21.49 3.24
C VAL A 76 16.62 21.34 4.69
N GLY A 77 17.24 20.18 4.99
CA GLY A 77 17.73 19.85 6.34
C GLY A 77 16.67 19.38 7.34
N LYS A 78 15.44 19.17 6.90
CA LYS A 78 14.32 18.71 7.74
C LYS A 78 13.89 17.29 7.36
N SER A 79 13.29 16.57 8.33
CA SER A 79 12.73 15.24 8.14
C SER A 79 11.23 15.30 7.81
N HIS A 80 10.66 14.17 7.38
CA HIS A 80 9.20 14.10 7.13
C HIS A 80 8.38 14.36 8.40
N SER A 81 8.84 13.90 9.55
CA SER A 81 8.16 14.11 10.84
C SER A 81 8.11 15.57 11.28
N ASP A 82 8.96 16.44 10.70
CA ASP A 82 9.00 17.87 11.03
C ASP A 82 7.96 18.65 10.22
N VAL A 83 7.39 18.04 9.17
CA VAL A 83 6.42 18.71 8.31
C VAL A 83 5.06 18.73 8.98
N LYS A 84 4.52 19.96 9.11
CA LYS A 84 3.16 20.18 9.61
C LYS A 84 2.47 21.26 8.79
N VAL A 85 1.25 20.96 8.36
CA VAL A 85 0.38 21.94 7.69
C VAL A 85 -0.96 21.95 8.39
N SER A 86 -1.44 23.13 8.75
CA SER A 86 -2.74 23.26 9.40
C SER A 86 -3.58 24.35 8.76
N LEU A 87 -4.87 24.08 8.60
CA LEU A 87 -5.86 25.02 8.12
C LEU A 87 -6.93 25.22 9.19
N GLU A 88 -7.00 26.41 9.71
CA GLU A 88 -8.07 26.83 10.63
C GLU A 88 -9.23 27.43 9.84
N THR A 89 -10.43 26.96 10.14
CA THR A 89 -11.68 27.44 9.57
C THR A 89 -12.67 27.82 10.66
N SER A 90 -13.82 28.36 10.28
CA SER A 90 -14.90 28.62 11.23
C SER A 90 -15.49 27.35 11.86
N SER A 91 -15.25 26.17 11.26
CA SER A 91 -15.76 24.87 11.74
C SER A 91 -14.75 24.08 12.57
N GLY A 92 -13.48 24.50 12.59
CA GLY A 92 -12.42 23.81 13.30
C GLY A 92 -11.10 23.84 12.54
N THR A 93 -10.10 23.13 13.06
CA THR A 93 -8.75 23.08 12.51
C THR A 93 -8.46 21.68 11.95
N CYS A 94 -8.08 21.60 10.69
CA CYS A 94 -7.53 20.42 10.06
C CYS A 94 -6.00 20.49 10.15
N ILE A 95 -5.38 19.45 10.71
CA ILE A 95 -3.93 19.35 10.85
C ILE A 95 -3.44 18.16 10.04
N LEU A 96 -2.42 18.39 9.23
CA LEU A 96 -1.74 17.38 8.47
C LEU A 96 -0.29 17.26 8.90
N SER A 97 0.17 16.05 9.12
CA SER A 97 1.56 15.70 9.41
C SER A 97 2.01 14.52 8.54
N LEU A 98 3.32 14.32 8.47
CA LEU A 98 3.89 13.20 7.73
C LEU A 98 4.52 12.20 8.68
N ASP A 99 4.11 10.93 8.60
CA ASP A 99 4.81 9.82 9.22
C ASP A 99 5.63 9.08 8.15
N LYS A 100 6.94 9.30 8.17
CA LYS A 100 7.85 8.86 7.11
C LYS A 100 7.42 9.43 5.75
N LYS A 101 6.81 8.59 4.89
CA LYS A 101 6.27 8.99 3.58
C LYS A 101 4.75 8.93 3.51
N ASN A 102 4.10 8.70 4.64
CA ASN A 102 2.64 8.63 4.72
C ASN A 102 2.06 9.94 5.23
N VAL A 103 0.95 10.33 4.64
CA VAL A 103 0.19 11.51 5.07
C VAL A 103 -0.76 11.08 6.17
N SER A 104 -0.72 11.77 7.31
CA SER A 104 -1.66 11.62 8.41
C SER A 104 -2.45 12.91 8.58
N VAL A 105 -3.76 12.82 8.65
CA VAL A 105 -4.66 13.96 8.82
C VAL A 105 -5.45 13.77 10.09
N ASP A 106 -5.35 14.75 11.00
CA ASP A 106 -6.20 14.78 12.19
C ASP A 106 -7.55 15.40 11.81
N PHE A 107 -8.64 14.74 12.25
CA PHE A 107 -10.00 15.18 11.93
C PHE A 107 -10.33 15.18 10.43
N GLU A 108 -10.31 13.99 9.79
CA GLU A 108 -10.61 13.81 8.36
C GLU A 108 -11.93 14.49 7.92
N VAL A 109 -12.90 14.58 8.82
CA VAL A 109 -14.20 15.28 8.58
C VAL A 109 -14.00 16.78 8.28
N LEU A 110 -12.93 17.40 8.78
CA LEU A 110 -12.60 18.81 8.55
C LEU A 110 -11.66 19.02 7.36
N ARG A 111 -11.31 17.95 6.66
CA ARG A 111 -10.42 18.01 5.52
C ARG A 111 -11.04 18.83 4.39
N PRO A 112 -10.34 19.88 3.88
CA PRO A 112 -10.89 20.71 2.83
C PRO A 112 -10.94 20.00 1.49
N GLN A 113 -11.97 20.25 0.71
CA GLN A 113 -11.97 19.91 -0.72
C GLN A 113 -11.18 20.99 -1.46
N VAL A 114 -10.15 20.60 -2.17
CA VAL A 114 -9.24 21.55 -2.84
C VAL A 114 -9.09 21.19 -4.31
N SER A 115 -9.25 22.17 -5.18
CA SER A 115 -8.92 22.08 -6.60
C SER A 115 -7.75 23.03 -6.89
N VAL A 116 -6.63 22.47 -7.35
CA VAL A 116 -5.43 23.25 -7.68
C VAL A 116 -5.19 23.19 -9.17
N LEU A 117 -5.00 24.35 -9.79
CA LEU A 117 -4.53 24.47 -11.16
C LEU A 117 -3.18 25.16 -11.19
N ARG A 118 -2.22 24.51 -11.84
CA ARG A 118 -0.89 25.04 -12.13
C ARG A 118 -0.71 25.27 -13.62
N ARG A 119 0.10 26.23 -13.98
CA ARG A 119 0.41 26.51 -15.40
C ARG A 119 0.86 25.25 -16.18
N SER A 120 1.68 24.41 -15.56
CA SER A 120 2.12 23.15 -16.16
C SER A 120 0.97 22.16 -16.42
N GLU A 121 -0.11 22.23 -15.68
CA GLU A 121 -1.30 21.40 -15.84
C GLU A 121 -2.22 21.92 -16.95
N ILE A 122 -2.30 23.23 -17.11
CA ILE A 122 -3.01 23.85 -18.25
C ILE A 122 -2.44 23.32 -19.58
N LEU A 123 -1.12 23.39 -19.74
CA LEU A 123 -0.45 22.90 -20.94
C LEU A 123 -0.70 21.40 -21.18
N ARG A 124 -0.72 20.60 -20.11
CA ARG A 124 -1.05 19.17 -20.24
C ARG A 124 -2.51 18.92 -20.59
N LEU A 125 -3.44 19.71 -20.07
CA LEU A 125 -4.86 19.56 -20.43
C LEU A 125 -5.10 19.82 -21.91
N ILE A 126 -4.37 20.73 -22.52
CA ILE A 126 -4.64 21.18 -23.89
C ILE A 126 -3.66 20.57 -24.91
N ALA A 127 -2.35 20.65 -24.65
CA ALA A 127 -1.31 20.25 -25.62
C ALA A 127 -0.94 18.76 -25.56
N ALA A 128 -1.34 18.05 -24.51
CA ALA A 128 -1.02 16.62 -24.37
C ALA A 128 -1.74 15.72 -25.38
N GLN A 129 -1.25 14.49 -25.52
CA GLN A 129 -1.93 13.46 -26.31
C GLN A 129 -3.31 13.13 -25.72
N PRO A 130 -4.29 12.70 -26.54
CA PRO A 130 -5.66 12.45 -26.09
C PRO A 130 -5.80 11.52 -24.88
N ALA A 131 -4.94 10.51 -24.77
CA ALA A 131 -4.94 9.60 -23.62
C ALA A 131 -4.44 10.26 -22.32
N GLU A 132 -3.48 11.17 -22.40
CA GLU A 132 -2.99 11.94 -21.28
C GLU A 132 -4.01 12.99 -20.83
N ARG A 133 -4.68 13.66 -21.79
CA ARG A 133 -5.80 14.57 -21.50
C ARG A 133 -6.92 13.88 -20.74
N TYR A 134 -7.31 12.68 -21.19
CA TYR A 134 -8.31 11.89 -20.47
C TYR A 134 -7.91 11.61 -19.02
N LYS A 135 -6.65 11.27 -18.79
CA LYS A 135 -6.12 11.01 -17.44
C LYS A 135 -6.22 12.24 -16.52
N GLU A 136 -5.93 13.44 -17.06
CA GLU A 136 -6.05 14.69 -16.30
C GLU A 136 -7.50 15.06 -16.00
N ILE A 137 -8.42 14.88 -16.93
CA ILE A 137 -9.84 15.18 -16.74
C ILE A 137 -10.54 14.14 -15.85
N ARG A 138 -10.12 12.88 -15.92
CA ARG A 138 -10.69 11.79 -15.13
C ARG A 138 -10.71 12.06 -13.63
N GLN A 139 -9.74 12.79 -13.10
CA GLN A 139 -9.71 13.16 -11.67
C GLN A 139 -10.87 14.07 -11.25
N PHE A 140 -11.50 14.75 -12.19
CA PHE A 140 -12.66 15.62 -11.98
C PHE A 140 -13.99 14.94 -12.31
N ILE A 141 -13.95 13.82 -13.04
CA ILE A 141 -15.12 13.01 -13.37
C ILE A 141 -15.00 11.73 -12.56
N ASP A 142 -15.70 11.62 -11.43
CA ASP A 142 -15.62 10.44 -10.57
C ASP A 142 -16.26 9.20 -11.22
N VAL A 143 -15.52 8.60 -12.16
CA VAL A 143 -15.83 7.31 -12.79
C VAL A 143 -14.96 6.17 -12.27
N SER A 144 -14.08 6.44 -11.32
CA SER A 144 -13.09 5.48 -10.81
C SER A 144 -13.74 4.22 -10.22
N GLY A 145 -14.84 4.37 -9.50
CA GLY A 145 -15.63 3.25 -8.96
C GLY A 145 -16.24 2.38 -10.06
N ILE A 146 -16.78 3.00 -11.11
CA ILE A 146 -17.39 2.28 -12.25
C ILE A 146 -16.31 1.55 -13.05
N GLU A 147 -15.17 2.19 -13.33
CA GLU A 147 -14.05 1.57 -14.05
C GLU A 147 -13.41 0.43 -13.28
N THR A 148 -13.31 0.54 -11.96
CA THR A 148 -12.83 -0.54 -11.09
C THR A 148 -13.77 -1.74 -11.14
N SER A 149 -15.09 -1.48 -11.06
CA SER A 149 -16.13 -2.51 -11.16
C SER A 149 -16.11 -3.18 -12.53
N GLU A 150 -16.01 -2.41 -13.61
CA GLU A 150 -15.90 -2.90 -14.99
C GLU A 150 -14.66 -3.79 -15.18
N ASN A 151 -13.49 -3.35 -14.70
CA ASN A 151 -12.25 -4.13 -14.79
C ASN A 151 -12.33 -5.43 -13.98
N THR A 152 -12.98 -5.38 -12.81
CA THR A 152 -13.21 -6.56 -11.98
C THR A 152 -14.12 -7.56 -12.67
N LEU A 153 -15.21 -7.05 -13.28
CA LEU A 153 -16.17 -7.89 -14.01
C LEU A 153 -15.53 -8.51 -15.26
N ARG A 154 -14.71 -7.76 -16.02
CA ARG A 154 -13.94 -8.32 -17.14
C ARG A 154 -12.99 -9.44 -16.72
N LYS A 155 -12.27 -9.26 -15.62
CA LYS A 155 -11.40 -10.31 -15.06
C LYS A 155 -12.22 -11.54 -14.66
N LEU A 156 -13.38 -11.33 -14.05
CA LEU A 156 -14.27 -12.42 -13.68
C LEU A 156 -14.76 -13.18 -14.91
N ILE A 157 -15.21 -12.48 -15.96
CA ILE A 157 -15.67 -13.08 -17.21
C ILE A 157 -14.54 -13.92 -17.85
N ASN A 158 -13.34 -13.34 -18.01
CA ASN A 158 -12.20 -14.03 -18.59
C ASN A 158 -11.81 -15.29 -17.80
N ASN A 159 -11.88 -15.25 -16.47
CA ASN A 159 -11.60 -16.42 -15.64
C ASN A 159 -12.69 -17.49 -15.84
N LYS A 160 -13.96 -17.09 -15.87
CA LYS A 160 -15.09 -18.00 -16.08
C LYS A 160 -15.12 -18.59 -17.49
N GLU A 161 -14.68 -17.87 -18.51
CA GLU A 161 -14.48 -18.41 -19.86
C GLU A 161 -13.43 -19.50 -19.86
N ARG A 162 -12.29 -19.27 -19.18
CA ARG A 162 -11.25 -20.33 -19.05
C ARG A 162 -11.76 -21.55 -18.29
N ASP A 163 -12.53 -21.33 -17.20
CA ASP A 163 -13.16 -22.42 -16.46
C ASP A 163 -14.11 -23.21 -17.37
N PHE A 164 -14.90 -22.53 -18.20
CA PHE A 164 -15.84 -23.12 -19.15
C PHE A 164 -15.13 -23.96 -20.22
N ASP A 165 -14.11 -23.40 -20.88
CA ASP A 165 -13.31 -24.10 -21.89
C ASP A 165 -12.60 -25.33 -21.32
N THR A 166 -12.05 -25.18 -20.11
CA THR A 166 -11.42 -26.28 -19.38
C THR A 166 -12.42 -27.38 -19.06
N ALA A 167 -13.62 -27.01 -18.61
CA ALA A 167 -14.67 -27.98 -18.30
C ALA A 167 -15.15 -28.74 -19.57
N ILE A 168 -15.33 -28.05 -20.69
CA ILE A 168 -15.67 -28.68 -21.98
C ILE A 168 -14.61 -29.72 -22.39
N THR A 169 -13.33 -29.32 -22.29
CA THR A 169 -12.22 -30.24 -22.63
C THR A 169 -12.26 -31.46 -21.74
N ARG A 170 -12.42 -31.26 -20.42
CA ARG A 170 -12.50 -32.40 -19.46
C ARG A 170 -13.73 -33.27 -19.66
N VAL A 171 -14.87 -32.71 -20.03
CA VAL A 171 -16.06 -33.50 -20.41
C VAL A 171 -15.71 -34.45 -21.58
N SER A 172 -15.05 -33.92 -22.60
CA SER A 172 -14.62 -34.73 -23.75
C SER A 172 -13.61 -35.83 -23.36
N GLU A 173 -12.60 -35.45 -22.57
CA GLU A 173 -11.57 -36.41 -22.09
C GLU A 173 -12.17 -37.50 -21.23
N ASN A 174 -13.04 -37.17 -20.28
CA ASN A 174 -13.69 -38.18 -19.43
C ASN A 174 -14.64 -39.09 -20.22
N ARG A 175 -15.38 -38.56 -21.19
CA ARG A 175 -16.22 -39.35 -22.09
C ARG A 175 -15.36 -40.33 -22.90
N ASN A 176 -14.26 -39.86 -23.47
CA ASN A 176 -13.33 -40.69 -24.24
C ASN A 176 -12.69 -41.77 -23.35
N ALA A 177 -12.31 -41.46 -22.12
CA ALA A 177 -11.78 -42.40 -21.16
C ALA A 177 -12.80 -43.51 -20.82
N ILE A 178 -14.05 -43.14 -20.53
CA ILE A 178 -15.13 -44.09 -20.23
C ILE A 178 -15.43 -44.94 -21.46
N GLU A 179 -15.46 -44.36 -22.66
CA GLU A 179 -15.64 -45.11 -23.91
C GLU A 179 -14.50 -46.09 -24.17
N HIS A 180 -13.25 -45.72 -23.86
CA HIS A 180 -12.10 -46.59 -23.95
C HIS A 180 -12.24 -47.79 -23.00
N PHE A 181 -12.62 -47.58 -21.75
CA PHE A 181 -12.88 -48.67 -20.81
C PHE A 181 -14.01 -49.59 -21.29
N TRP A 182 -15.09 -49.03 -21.85
CA TRP A 182 -16.17 -49.83 -22.43
C TRP A 182 -15.72 -50.69 -23.61
N LYS A 183 -14.85 -50.18 -24.48
CA LYS A 183 -14.26 -50.92 -25.58
C LYS A 183 -13.33 -52.07 -25.10
N GLN A 184 -12.60 -51.84 -24.01
CA GLN A 184 -11.73 -52.86 -23.40
C GLN A 184 -12.50 -54.09 -22.90
N VAL A 185 -13.76 -53.92 -22.51
CA VAL A 185 -14.62 -55.01 -22.05
C VAL A 185 -15.58 -55.50 -23.14
N ASN A 186 -15.23 -55.29 -24.42
CA ASN A 186 -15.97 -55.75 -25.60
C ASN A 186 -17.40 -55.19 -25.75
N CYS A 187 -17.61 -53.92 -25.38
CA CYS A 187 -18.86 -53.19 -25.60
C CYS A 187 -20.12 -53.90 -25.08
N PRO A 188 -20.24 -54.18 -23.79
CA PRO A 188 -21.28 -55.10 -23.24
C PRO A 188 -22.72 -54.59 -23.35
N ILE A 189 -22.94 -53.26 -23.48
CA ILE A 189 -24.26 -52.60 -23.59
C ILE A 189 -24.15 -51.50 -24.64
N HIS A 190 -25.27 -51.06 -25.25
CA HIS A 190 -25.28 -50.06 -26.33
C HIS A 190 -24.80 -48.66 -25.91
N ASP A 191 -24.95 -48.26 -24.63
CA ASP A 191 -24.51 -46.95 -24.12
C ASP A 191 -23.42 -47.14 -23.08
N PHE A 192 -22.25 -46.56 -23.36
CA PHE A 192 -21.08 -46.67 -22.50
C PHE A 192 -21.24 -45.93 -21.15
N ILE A 193 -22.04 -44.88 -21.11
CA ILE A 193 -22.30 -44.16 -19.85
C ILE A 193 -23.21 -44.97 -18.93
N SER A 194 -24.28 -45.55 -19.47
CA SER A 194 -25.18 -46.41 -18.72
C SER A 194 -24.45 -47.65 -18.20
N TRP A 195 -23.62 -48.28 -19.05
CA TRP A 195 -22.76 -49.37 -18.65
C TRP A 195 -21.84 -48.98 -17.47
N ALA A 196 -21.16 -47.85 -17.59
CA ALA A 196 -20.22 -47.39 -16.56
C ALA A 196 -20.93 -47.13 -15.22
N LYS A 197 -22.13 -46.55 -15.25
CA LYS A 197 -22.97 -46.34 -14.04
C LYS A 197 -23.37 -47.65 -13.35
N ASP A 198 -23.56 -48.72 -14.11
CA ASP A 198 -23.89 -50.03 -13.54
C ASP A 198 -22.65 -50.74 -13.05
N GLU A 199 -21.53 -50.66 -13.77
CA GLU A 199 -20.27 -51.27 -13.39
C GLU A 199 -19.73 -50.74 -12.05
N VAL A 200 -19.83 -49.45 -11.79
CA VAL A 200 -19.36 -48.81 -10.52
C VAL A 200 -20.23 -49.17 -9.30
N LYS A 201 -21.41 -49.79 -9.50
CA LYS A 201 -22.26 -50.30 -8.40
C LYS A 201 -21.73 -51.62 -7.82
N LYS A 202 -20.81 -52.28 -8.52
CA LYS A 202 -20.24 -53.56 -8.04
C LYS A 202 -19.47 -53.34 -6.72
N ASP A 203 -19.58 -54.35 -5.84
CA ASP A 203 -18.96 -54.31 -4.53
C ASP A 203 -17.44 -54.44 -4.63
N VAL A 204 -16.73 -53.38 -4.41
CA VAL A 204 -15.27 -53.31 -4.42
C VAL A 204 -14.67 -53.83 -3.10
N ALA A 205 -15.46 -53.80 -2.01
CA ALA A 205 -14.98 -54.24 -0.70
C ALA A 205 -14.72 -55.73 -0.66
N HIS A 206 -15.50 -56.54 -1.42
CA HIS A 206 -15.26 -57.96 -1.54
C HIS A 206 -13.92 -58.28 -2.22
N LEU A 207 -13.56 -57.54 -3.30
CA LEU A 207 -12.28 -57.74 -4.00
C LEU A 207 -11.09 -57.44 -3.09
N GLU A 208 -11.18 -56.37 -2.32
CA GLU A 208 -10.15 -55.98 -1.36
C GLU A 208 -9.99 -57.01 -0.25
N LYS A 209 -11.12 -57.52 0.26
CA LYS A 209 -11.12 -58.54 1.29
C LYS A 209 -10.52 -59.83 0.76
N LYS A 210 -10.90 -60.27 -0.47
CA LYS A 210 -10.34 -61.44 -1.13
C LYS A 210 -8.83 -61.32 -1.31
N LYS A 211 -8.35 -60.17 -1.85
CA LYS A 211 -6.93 -59.91 -2.01
C LYS A 211 -6.17 -59.98 -0.69
N ASN A 212 -6.67 -59.35 0.36
CA ASN A 212 -6.03 -59.37 1.67
C ASN A 212 -5.96 -60.80 2.25
N ASN A 213 -7.02 -61.56 2.04
CA ASN A 213 -7.04 -62.99 2.46
C ASN A 213 -6.02 -63.81 1.66
N ILE A 214 -5.83 -63.58 0.37
CA ILE A 214 -4.79 -64.20 -0.42
C ILE A 214 -3.39 -63.85 0.08
N ASP A 215 -3.14 -62.58 0.42
CA ASP A 215 -1.86 -62.18 0.97
C ASP A 215 -1.54 -62.84 2.31
N VAL A 216 -2.55 -63.01 3.15
CA VAL A 216 -2.41 -63.77 4.41
C VAL A 216 -2.12 -65.26 4.13
N LEU A 217 -2.82 -65.85 3.14
CA LEU A 217 -2.55 -67.22 2.69
C LEU A 217 -1.10 -67.39 2.24
N ILE A 218 -0.61 -66.50 1.37
CA ILE A 218 0.78 -66.50 0.91
C ILE A 218 1.75 -66.31 2.10
N SER A 219 1.40 -65.45 3.04
CA SER A 219 2.20 -65.25 4.25
C SER A 219 2.35 -66.53 5.08
N TYR A 220 1.26 -67.26 5.27
CA TYR A 220 1.33 -68.59 5.92
C TYR A 220 2.13 -69.57 5.13
N TRP A 221 1.91 -69.64 3.80
CA TRP A 221 2.69 -70.51 2.91
C TRP A 221 4.19 -70.25 3.00
N ASN A 222 4.61 -68.95 2.99
CA ASN A 222 6.01 -68.56 3.08
C ASN A 222 6.69 -69.03 4.38
N LYS A 223 5.92 -69.26 5.44
CA LYS A 223 6.49 -69.73 6.73
C LYS A 223 6.85 -71.20 6.67
N ILE A 224 6.10 -72.02 5.87
CA ILE A 224 6.33 -73.46 5.72
C ILE A 224 7.23 -73.77 4.53
N GLU A 225 7.21 -72.91 3.50
CA GLU A 225 8.08 -73.05 2.33
C GLU A 225 9.54 -72.96 2.77
N GLY A 226 10.40 -73.92 2.36
CA GLY A 226 11.78 -73.99 2.84
C GLY A 226 11.94 -74.62 4.23
N GLY A 227 10.83 -75.06 4.86
CA GLY A 227 10.88 -75.75 6.16
C GLY A 227 11.74 -77.03 6.13
N TYR A 228 11.71 -77.80 5.04
CA TYR A 228 12.55 -78.98 4.88
C TYR A 228 14.04 -78.65 4.77
N GLU A 229 14.43 -77.64 4.02
CA GLU A 229 15.82 -77.20 3.93
C GLU A 229 16.36 -76.71 5.28
N LYS A 230 15.59 -75.98 6.05
CA LYS A 230 15.96 -75.59 7.41
C LYS A 230 16.04 -76.80 8.35
N TYR A 231 15.13 -77.72 8.25
CA TYR A 231 15.19 -79.00 8.96
C TYR A 231 16.52 -79.76 8.69
N LEU A 232 16.86 -79.96 7.40
CA LEU A 232 18.12 -80.57 7.01
C LEU A 232 19.33 -79.80 7.49
N GLN A 233 19.29 -78.47 7.43
CA GLN A 233 20.38 -77.64 7.92
C GLN A 233 20.59 -77.85 9.46
N ILE A 234 19.53 -77.82 10.26
CA ILE A 234 19.62 -78.07 11.70
C ILE A 234 20.10 -79.50 12.02
N CYS A 235 19.59 -80.52 11.29
CA CYS A 235 20.07 -81.89 11.42
C CYS A 235 21.57 -82.04 11.13
N LYS A 236 22.07 -81.39 10.09
CA LYS A 236 23.49 -81.38 9.74
C LYS A 236 24.33 -80.64 10.80
N GLU A 237 23.79 -79.56 11.38
CA GLU A 237 24.44 -78.85 12.48
C GLU A 237 24.54 -79.71 13.75
N ILE A 238 23.50 -80.57 14.00
CA ILE A 238 23.52 -81.52 15.14
C ILE A 238 24.56 -82.56 14.87
N GLU A 239 24.58 -83.16 13.64
CA GLU A 239 25.57 -84.18 13.23
C GLU A 239 27.01 -83.68 13.39
N ASN A 240 27.25 -82.46 12.93
CA ASN A 240 28.55 -81.77 13.11
C ASN A 240 28.88 -81.56 14.63
N ALA A 241 27.90 -81.20 15.43
CA ALA A 241 28.10 -81.04 16.84
C ALA A 241 28.33 -82.36 17.58
N GLU A 242 27.65 -83.43 17.19
CA GLU A 242 27.86 -84.76 17.70
C GLU A 242 29.26 -85.29 17.33
N THR A 243 29.67 -85.10 16.06
CA THR A 243 30.99 -85.46 15.59
C THR A 243 32.08 -84.68 16.39
N LYS A 244 31.85 -83.44 16.57
CA LYS A 244 32.77 -82.60 17.36
C LYS A 244 32.85 -83.06 18.80
N LEU A 245 31.72 -83.33 19.47
CA LEU A 245 31.68 -83.83 20.84
C LEU A 245 32.40 -85.16 20.93
N ALA A 246 32.17 -86.08 20.00
CA ALA A 246 32.87 -87.39 19.99
C ALA A 246 34.42 -87.18 19.88
N ASN A 247 34.87 -86.32 18.98
CA ASN A 247 36.31 -86.00 18.85
C ASN A 247 36.90 -85.40 20.09
N ASP A 248 36.14 -84.43 20.74
CA ASP A 248 36.55 -83.80 21.98
C ASP A 248 36.61 -84.82 23.14
N GLN A 249 35.66 -85.74 23.22
CA GLN A 249 35.64 -86.84 24.18
C GLN A 249 36.83 -87.83 23.98
N VAL A 250 37.12 -88.21 22.76
CA VAL A 250 38.29 -89.03 22.42
C VAL A 250 39.58 -88.36 22.83
N THR A 251 39.65 -87.02 22.61
CA THR A 251 40.81 -86.24 23.03
C THR A 251 40.94 -86.18 24.54
N LEU A 252 39.84 -86.00 25.26
CA LEU A 252 39.80 -86.02 26.72
C LEU A 252 40.22 -87.38 27.26
N THR A 253 39.75 -88.52 26.72
CA THR A 253 40.09 -89.86 27.11
C THR A 253 41.62 -90.11 26.95
N LYS A 254 42.15 -89.80 25.78
CA LYS A 254 43.61 -89.89 25.51
C LYS A 254 44.45 -89.13 26.50
N LEU A 255 44.01 -87.90 26.86
CA LEU A 255 44.72 -87.08 27.84
C LEU A 255 44.55 -87.57 29.30
N SER A 256 43.41 -88.20 29.63
CA SER A 256 43.18 -88.77 30.97
C SER A 256 43.91 -90.08 31.18
N GLU A 257 44.08 -90.92 30.14
CA GLU A 257 44.92 -92.17 30.20
C GLU A 257 46.41 -91.85 30.35
N ALA A 258 46.87 -90.76 29.75
CA ALA A 258 48.21 -90.25 29.86
C ALA A 258 48.54 -89.68 31.28
N ALA A 259 47.53 -89.31 32.05
CA ALA A 259 47.63 -88.80 33.39
C ALA A 259 47.30 -89.95 34.40
N SER A 260 48.33 -90.47 35.14
CA SER A 260 48.11 -91.53 36.13
C SER A 260 47.08 -91.07 37.22
N ASN A 261 46.19 -92.03 37.64
CA ASN A 261 45.06 -91.78 38.56
C ASN A 261 45.35 -90.95 39.79
N ASN A 262 46.56 -91.08 40.38
CA ASN A 262 46.96 -90.29 41.56
C ASN A 262 47.24 -88.79 41.29
N TYR A 263 47.39 -88.36 39.99
CA TYR A 263 47.69 -87.01 39.60
C TYR A 263 46.44 -86.17 39.42
N LEU A 264 45.30 -86.72 39.10
CA LEU A 264 44.06 -85.99 38.89
C LEU A 264 43.46 -85.48 40.19
N GLU A 265 43.53 -86.28 41.29
CA GLU A 265 43.03 -85.84 42.60
C GLU A 265 43.82 -84.67 43.16
N ILE A 266 45.16 -84.67 42.99
CA ILE A 266 46.01 -83.51 43.38
C ILE A 266 45.69 -82.25 42.62
N ILE A 267 45.32 -82.37 41.41
CA ILE A 267 44.98 -81.21 40.55
C ILE A 267 43.65 -80.61 40.89
N ASP A 268 42.65 -81.39 41.13
CA ASP A 268 41.36 -80.89 41.63
C ASP A 268 41.54 -80.10 42.95
N ILE A 269 42.44 -80.55 43.82
CA ILE A 269 42.81 -79.82 44.99
C ILE A 269 43.56 -78.53 44.70
N LEU A 270 44.55 -78.59 43.76
CA LEU A 270 45.34 -77.40 43.42
C LEU A 270 44.47 -76.35 42.70
N GLN A 271 43.52 -76.76 41.81
CA GLN A 271 42.62 -75.85 41.21
C GLN A 271 41.55 -75.26 42.13
N ALA A 272 41.05 -76.09 43.09
CA ALA A 272 40.18 -75.58 44.12
C ALA A 272 40.90 -74.56 45.00
N ALA A 273 42.20 -74.85 45.31
CA ALA A 273 43.07 -73.93 46.03
C ALA A 273 43.31 -72.63 45.23
N GLN A 274 43.59 -72.70 43.89
CA GLN A 274 43.77 -71.51 43.02
C GLN A 274 42.51 -70.65 42.99
N LYS A 275 41.31 -71.28 42.79
CA LYS A 275 40.03 -70.54 42.81
C LYS A 275 39.74 -69.88 44.18
N TYR A 276 40.15 -70.53 45.22
CA TYR A 276 40.03 -69.98 46.57
C TYR A 276 40.95 -68.78 46.75
N PHE A 277 42.23 -68.87 46.30
CA PHE A 277 43.21 -67.79 46.37
C PHE A 277 42.84 -66.57 45.54
N HIS A 278 42.24 -66.77 44.38
CA HIS A 278 41.72 -65.65 43.57
C HIS A 278 40.53 -64.91 44.17
N LYS A 279 39.87 -65.52 45.23
CA LYS A 279 38.76 -64.87 45.92
C LYS A 279 39.16 -64.18 47.21
N HIS A 280 40.39 -64.49 47.67
CA HIS A 280 40.90 -64.03 48.99
C HIS A 280 42.33 -63.51 48.88
N ASP A 281 42.43 -62.16 48.68
CA ASP A 281 43.73 -61.51 48.44
C ASP A 281 44.72 -61.51 49.62
N THR A 282 44.27 -61.81 50.84
CA THR A 282 45.13 -61.90 52.02
C THR A 282 44.84 -63.17 52.79
N LEU A 283 45.84 -64.07 52.89
CA LEU A 283 45.76 -65.32 53.65
C LEU A 283 46.60 -65.26 54.89
N GLU A 284 45.95 -65.33 56.04
CA GLU A 284 46.64 -65.38 57.37
C GLU A 284 46.98 -66.83 57.79
N LYS A 285 46.24 -67.80 57.28
CA LYS A 285 46.42 -69.27 57.56
C LYS A 285 46.13 -70.12 56.32
N CYS A 286 46.84 -71.25 56.18
CA CYS A 286 46.56 -72.18 55.06
C CYS A 286 45.14 -72.77 55.22
N PRO A 287 44.26 -72.70 54.16
CA PRO A 287 42.88 -73.16 54.21
C PRO A 287 42.75 -74.70 54.36
N LEU A 288 43.83 -75.47 54.13
CA LEU A 288 43.83 -76.94 54.18
C LEU A 288 44.32 -77.47 55.51
N CYS A 289 45.38 -76.91 56.15
CA CYS A 289 45.98 -77.42 57.37
C CYS A 289 45.96 -76.44 58.53
N GLY A 290 45.52 -75.22 58.35
CA GLY A 290 45.43 -74.19 59.34
C GLY A 290 46.76 -73.55 59.78
N SER A 291 47.90 -73.98 59.22
CA SER A 291 49.22 -73.43 59.49
C SER A 291 49.42 -72.00 59.01
N SER A 292 50.11 -71.18 59.76
CA SER A 292 50.54 -69.82 59.39
C SER A 292 51.95 -69.75 58.82
N GLU A 293 52.69 -70.91 58.86
CA GLU A 293 54.05 -70.98 58.33
C GLU A 293 54.04 -71.16 56.78
N ASN A 294 54.92 -70.44 56.09
CA ASN A 294 55.08 -70.48 54.60
C ASN A 294 53.88 -70.01 53.76
N ILE A 295 53.00 -69.19 54.28
CA ILE A 295 51.84 -68.64 53.52
C ILE A 295 52.27 -67.75 52.33
N SER A 296 53.35 -66.99 52.47
CA SER A 296 53.84 -66.06 51.48
C SER A 296 54.20 -66.75 50.16
N ASN A 297 54.58 -67.99 50.15
CA ASN A 297 54.99 -68.75 48.92
C ASN A 297 53.92 -69.75 48.51
N LEU A 298 52.84 -69.93 49.22
CA LEU A 298 51.81 -70.96 49.00
C LEU A 298 51.10 -70.71 47.66
N VAL A 299 50.66 -69.46 47.41
CA VAL A 299 49.99 -69.10 46.16
C VAL A 299 50.90 -69.24 44.94
N GLU A 300 52.15 -68.78 45.07
CA GLU A 300 53.18 -68.90 44.02
C GLU A 300 53.55 -70.36 43.76
N ASN A 301 53.72 -71.19 44.77
CA ASN A 301 54.02 -72.62 44.60
C ASN A 301 52.86 -73.38 44.01
N VAL A 302 51.61 -73.10 44.37
CA VAL A 302 50.43 -73.73 43.76
C VAL A 302 50.33 -73.30 42.28
N ASN A 303 50.49 -72.03 41.97
CA ASN A 303 50.48 -71.59 40.60
C ASN A 303 51.63 -72.18 39.72
N LYS A 304 52.86 -72.27 40.32
CA LYS A 304 54.01 -72.86 39.64
C LYS A 304 53.80 -74.36 39.42
N GLN A 305 53.27 -75.12 40.39
CA GLN A 305 52.93 -76.56 40.24
C GLN A 305 51.82 -76.74 39.19
N ILE A 306 50.87 -75.79 39.01
CA ILE A 306 49.84 -75.83 37.91
C ILE A 306 50.49 -75.51 36.56
N GLU A 307 51.44 -74.60 36.50
CA GLU A 307 52.16 -74.27 35.27
C GLU A 307 53.14 -75.33 34.80
N GLU A 308 53.92 -75.94 35.73
CA GLU A 308 54.88 -77.00 35.46
C GLU A 308 54.24 -78.29 34.96
N ASN A 309 52.98 -78.52 35.24
CA ASN A 309 52.18 -79.63 34.71
C ASN A 309 51.41 -79.30 33.42
N GLY A 310 52.08 -78.95 32.34
CA GLY A 310 51.46 -78.59 31.01
C GLY A 310 50.45 -79.66 30.50
N LEU A 311 50.54 -80.91 30.93
CA LEU A 311 49.56 -81.97 30.61
C LEU A 311 48.23 -81.68 31.33
N ILE A 312 48.24 -81.12 32.44
CA ILE A 312 47.07 -80.80 33.32
C ILE A 312 46.30 -79.64 32.75
N GLY A 313 47.02 -78.58 32.33
CA GLY A 313 46.37 -77.43 31.64
C GLY A 313 45.65 -77.95 30.33
N LYS A 314 46.25 -78.85 29.61
CA LYS A 314 45.63 -79.47 28.45
C LYS A 314 44.42 -80.37 28.80
N LEU A 315 44.45 -81.11 29.90
CA LEU A 315 43.31 -81.92 30.39
C LEU A 315 42.12 -80.99 30.83
N ASN A 316 42.41 -79.94 31.54
CA ASN A 316 41.38 -79.00 31.97
C ASN A 316 40.75 -78.29 30.75
N THR A 317 41.59 -77.90 29.80
CA THR A 317 41.06 -77.23 28.60
C THR A 317 40.19 -78.27 27.81
N ALA A 318 40.63 -79.58 27.73
CA ALA A 318 39.83 -80.58 27.10
C ALA A 318 38.48 -80.84 27.84
N LYS A 319 38.47 -80.94 29.17
CA LYS A 319 37.22 -81.00 29.97
C LYS A 319 36.29 -79.87 29.67
N GLN A 320 36.79 -78.64 29.66
CA GLN A 320 35.99 -77.43 29.34
C GLN A 320 35.46 -77.43 27.91
N THR A 321 36.27 -77.96 26.95
CA THR A 321 35.89 -78.08 25.55
C THR A 321 34.75 -79.07 25.37
N VAL A 322 34.84 -80.24 26.00
CA VAL A 322 33.78 -81.29 26.01
C VAL A 322 32.49 -80.68 26.57
N SER A 323 32.56 -80.00 27.76
CA SER A 323 31.39 -79.40 28.37
C SER A 323 30.74 -78.33 27.46
N ARG A 324 31.55 -77.56 26.77
CA ARG A 324 31.02 -76.57 25.79
C ARG A 324 30.37 -77.25 24.59
N SER A 325 30.98 -78.34 24.08
CA SER A 325 30.40 -79.11 22.96
C SER A 325 29.12 -79.84 23.38
N GLU A 326 29.01 -80.31 24.61
CA GLU A 326 27.75 -80.89 25.17
C GLU A 326 26.64 -79.85 25.28
N ILE A 327 26.97 -78.67 25.81
CA ILE A 327 25.99 -77.54 25.87
C ILE A 327 25.56 -77.14 24.45
N SER A 328 26.51 -77.07 23.51
CA SER A 328 26.22 -76.71 22.11
C SER A 328 25.30 -77.73 21.48
N LEU A 329 25.59 -79.00 21.63
CA LEU A 329 24.75 -80.11 21.08
C LEU A 329 23.35 -80.06 21.69
N ARG A 330 23.24 -79.89 23.00
CA ARG A 330 21.94 -79.79 23.69
C ARG A 330 21.13 -78.59 23.17
N SER A 331 21.80 -77.47 23.00
CA SER A 331 21.16 -76.25 22.46
C SER A 331 20.66 -76.50 21.02
N LYS A 332 21.45 -77.21 20.19
CA LYS A 332 21.03 -77.54 18.80
C LYS A 332 19.86 -78.50 18.74
N LYS A 333 19.83 -79.52 19.63
CA LYS A 333 18.71 -80.47 19.76
C LYS A 333 17.43 -79.76 20.20
N GLN A 334 17.56 -78.87 21.16
CA GLN A 334 16.42 -78.00 21.57
C GLN A 334 15.93 -77.11 20.45
N GLN A 335 16.86 -76.56 19.66
CA GLN A 335 16.52 -75.75 18.46
C GLN A 335 15.74 -76.56 17.44
N LEU A 336 16.08 -77.85 17.27
CA LEU A 336 15.35 -78.76 16.36
C LEU A 336 13.92 -79.02 16.89
N GLU A 337 13.77 -79.32 18.18
CA GLU A 337 12.45 -79.53 18.80
C GLU A 337 11.54 -78.32 18.65
N ASP A 338 12.08 -77.12 18.98
CA ASP A 338 11.35 -75.90 18.85
C ASP A 338 10.99 -75.56 17.43
N PHE A 339 11.92 -75.82 16.48
CA PHE A 339 11.65 -75.65 15.04
C PHE A 339 10.55 -76.60 14.56
N LEU A 340 10.60 -77.89 14.89
CA LEU A 340 9.58 -78.87 14.50
C LEU A 340 8.21 -78.54 15.08
N LYS A 341 8.16 -78.09 16.34
CA LYS A 341 6.92 -77.63 16.97
C LYS A 341 6.36 -76.42 16.28
N ASN A 342 7.17 -75.40 16.03
CA ASN A 342 6.72 -74.12 15.42
C ASN A 342 6.27 -74.43 13.94
N THR A 343 6.98 -75.25 13.21
CA THR A 343 6.59 -75.57 11.82
C THR A 343 5.28 -76.36 11.78
N ARG A 344 5.05 -77.32 12.67
CA ARG A 344 3.76 -78.03 12.80
C ARG A 344 2.63 -77.09 13.16
N ASP A 345 2.89 -76.09 14.06
CA ASP A 345 1.91 -75.12 14.39
C ASP A 345 1.60 -74.18 13.23
N ASP A 346 2.59 -73.88 12.40
CA ASP A 346 2.38 -73.05 11.18
C ASP A 346 1.60 -73.86 10.12
N PHE A 347 1.81 -75.11 9.98
CA PHE A 347 0.94 -75.99 9.13
C PHE A 347 -0.51 -75.98 9.64
N LYS A 348 -0.74 -76.15 10.95
CA LYS A 348 -2.09 -76.08 11.52
C LYS A 348 -2.75 -74.71 11.32
N LYS A 349 -1.99 -73.61 11.44
CA LYS A 349 -2.50 -72.26 11.18
C LYS A 349 -2.91 -72.17 9.70
N LEU A 350 -2.10 -72.64 8.77
CA LEU A 350 -2.42 -72.62 7.35
C LEU A 350 -3.70 -73.46 7.07
N GLU A 351 -3.80 -74.64 7.64
CA GLU A 351 -4.98 -75.51 7.50
C GLU A 351 -6.25 -74.83 8.01
N ASN A 352 -6.22 -74.36 9.23
CA ASN A 352 -7.34 -73.61 9.83
C ASN A 352 -7.71 -72.40 9.00
N TYR A 353 -6.74 -71.66 8.47
CA TYR A 353 -6.99 -70.49 7.64
C TYR A 353 -7.63 -70.87 6.32
N CYS A 354 -7.14 -71.92 5.65
CA CYS A 354 -7.70 -72.45 4.41
C CYS A 354 -9.13 -72.92 4.60
N LEU A 355 -9.44 -73.64 5.70
CA LEU A 355 -10.78 -74.19 5.94
C LEU A 355 -11.83 -73.18 6.33
N ASN A 356 -11.43 -72.12 7.05
CA ASN A 356 -12.37 -71.15 7.64
C ASN A 356 -12.51 -69.84 6.87
N THR A 357 -11.73 -69.57 5.82
CA THR A 357 -11.80 -68.32 5.05
C THR A 357 -12.60 -68.56 3.77
N SER A 358 -13.82 -68.02 3.73
CA SER A 358 -14.76 -68.20 2.62
C SER A 358 -14.30 -67.59 1.30
N GLU A 359 -13.56 -66.48 1.37
CA GLU A 359 -13.15 -65.70 0.20
C GLU A 359 -12.04 -66.33 -0.66
N ILE A 360 -11.41 -67.37 -0.17
CA ILE A 360 -10.34 -68.11 -0.88
C ILE A 360 -10.72 -69.53 -1.24
N GLN A 361 -11.95 -70.00 -1.01
CA GLN A 361 -12.42 -71.35 -1.27
C GLN A 361 -12.45 -71.67 -2.76
N ASP A 362 -12.48 -70.74 -3.63
CA ASP A 362 -12.42 -70.86 -5.08
C ASP A 362 -10.98 -71.06 -5.63
N LEU A 363 -9.99 -70.91 -4.74
CA LEU A 363 -8.59 -71.11 -5.09
C LEU A 363 -8.20 -72.60 -5.03
N ASP A 364 -7.17 -72.96 -5.81
CA ASP A 364 -6.54 -74.25 -5.69
C ASP A 364 -5.73 -74.31 -4.40
N LEU A 365 -6.40 -74.79 -3.32
CA LEU A 365 -5.84 -74.84 -1.96
C LEU A 365 -5.09 -76.15 -1.73
N PRO A 366 -4.10 -76.21 -0.81
CA PRO A 366 -3.43 -77.44 -0.41
C PRO A 366 -4.41 -78.41 0.22
N PHE A 367 -4.14 -79.69 -0.01
CA PHE A 367 -4.92 -80.77 0.63
C PHE A 367 -4.40 -81.03 2.06
N PHE A 368 -5.32 -81.17 3.01
CA PHE A 368 -5.05 -81.33 4.42
C PHE A 368 -5.59 -82.67 4.92
N PRO A 369 -4.99 -83.27 5.97
CA PRO A 369 -3.93 -82.70 6.82
C PRO A 369 -2.57 -82.80 6.14
N ALA A 370 -1.69 -81.82 6.49
CA ALA A 370 -0.30 -81.80 6.07
C ALA A 370 0.49 -82.93 6.76
N PRO A 371 1.60 -83.40 6.14
CA PRO A 371 2.38 -84.55 6.69
C PRO A 371 3.05 -84.11 8.02
N GLU A 372 2.97 -84.97 9.04
CA GLU A 372 3.65 -84.78 10.34
C GLU A 372 5.14 -85.05 10.25
N ASP A 373 5.57 -85.95 9.31
CA ASP A 373 6.97 -86.28 9.14
C ASP A 373 7.71 -85.21 8.31
N PRO A 374 8.77 -84.62 8.88
CA PRO A 374 9.56 -83.60 8.24
C PRO A 374 10.14 -84.03 6.87
N THR A 375 10.42 -85.32 6.69
CA THR A 375 10.97 -85.84 5.40
C THR A 375 10.01 -85.70 4.23
N GLN A 376 8.71 -85.66 4.49
CA GLN A 376 7.67 -85.52 3.48
C GLN A 376 7.30 -84.02 3.18
N TRP A 377 7.85 -83.08 3.95
CA TRP A 377 7.50 -81.68 3.78
C TRP A 377 7.90 -81.13 2.41
N LEU A 378 9.03 -81.56 1.85
CA LEU A 378 9.50 -81.09 0.54
C LEU A 378 8.52 -81.50 -0.56
N GLU A 379 8.13 -82.80 -0.56
CA GLU A 379 7.23 -83.37 -1.55
C GLU A 379 5.86 -82.69 -1.46
N TRP A 380 5.32 -82.55 -0.24
CA TRP A 380 4.02 -81.90 -0.03
C TRP A 380 4.05 -80.44 -0.44
N THR A 381 5.04 -79.61 -0.04
CA THR A 381 5.17 -78.22 -0.42
C THR A 381 5.41 -78.05 -1.93
N THR A 382 6.08 -79.00 -2.60
CA THR A 382 6.30 -78.98 -4.06
C THR A 382 5.00 -79.22 -4.82
N VAL A 383 4.23 -80.28 -4.42
CA VAL A 383 2.97 -80.61 -5.04
C VAL A 383 1.91 -79.58 -4.95
N TYR A 384 1.79 -78.98 -3.75
CA TYR A 384 0.76 -78.00 -3.45
C TYR A 384 1.22 -76.52 -3.57
N ASN A 385 2.40 -76.27 -4.16
CA ASN A 385 2.87 -74.90 -4.38
C ASN A 385 2.09 -74.23 -5.51
N LYS A 386 1.04 -73.48 -5.11
CA LYS A 386 0.21 -72.69 -6.01
C LYS A 386 0.39 -71.22 -5.80
N LYS A 387 1.44 -70.79 -5.12
CA LYS A 387 1.75 -69.44 -4.73
C LYS A 387 1.69 -68.41 -5.89
N GLU A 388 2.17 -68.85 -7.07
CA GLU A 388 2.13 -68.01 -8.27
C GLU A 388 0.70 -67.79 -8.80
N SER A 389 -0.13 -68.89 -8.75
CA SER A 389 -1.54 -68.80 -9.09
C SER A 389 -2.30 -67.88 -8.12
N TRP A 390 -2.03 -67.99 -6.82
CA TRP A 390 -2.62 -67.13 -5.81
C TRP A 390 -2.23 -65.68 -6.00
N ARG A 391 -0.96 -65.37 -6.31
CA ARG A 391 -0.50 -64.00 -6.63
C ARG A 391 -1.22 -63.46 -7.84
N LYS A 392 -1.33 -64.22 -8.92
CA LYS A 392 -2.07 -63.78 -10.11
C LYS A 392 -3.53 -63.45 -9.81
N GLU A 393 -4.17 -64.20 -8.91
CA GLU A 393 -5.54 -63.92 -8.51
C GLU A 393 -5.62 -62.67 -7.60
N ALA A 394 -4.66 -62.48 -6.70
CA ALA A 394 -4.55 -61.24 -5.92
C ALA A 394 -4.37 -60.00 -6.82
N ASP A 395 -3.50 -60.12 -7.84
CA ASP A 395 -3.27 -59.05 -8.82
C ASP A 395 -4.55 -58.78 -9.62
N ARG A 396 -5.29 -59.80 -10.05
CA ARG A 396 -6.60 -59.64 -10.71
C ARG A 396 -7.61 -58.90 -9.83
N CYS A 397 -7.64 -59.19 -8.54
CA CYS A 397 -8.51 -58.50 -7.59
C CYS A 397 -8.13 -57.00 -7.48
N ILE A 398 -6.82 -56.67 -7.46
CA ILE A 398 -6.32 -55.30 -7.45
C ILE A 398 -6.68 -54.60 -8.76
N ASP A 399 -6.42 -55.23 -9.89
CA ASP A 399 -6.69 -54.67 -11.21
C ASP A 399 -8.19 -54.36 -11.38
N SER A 400 -9.05 -55.34 -10.98
CA SER A 400 -10.50 -55.12 -11.00
C SER A 400 -10.96 -54.01 -10.09
N LYS A 401 -10.40 -53.90 -8.88
CA LYS A 401 -10.66 -52.78 -7.97
C LYS A 401 -10.26 -51.44 -8.58
N ASN A 402 -9.01 -51.35 -9.06
CA ASN A 402 -8.47 -50.13 -9.65
C ASN A 402 -9.27 -49.71 -10.90
N PHE A 403 -9.69 -50.66 -11.69
CA PHE A 403 -10.55 -50.42 -12.85
C PHE A 403 -11.88 -49.77 -12.44
N ILE A 404 -12.61 -50.36 -11.46
CA ILE A 404 -13.89 -49.83 -10.98
C ILE A 404 -13.69 -48.44 -10.31
N GLU A 405 -12.66 -48.24 -9.51
CA GLU A 405 -12.37 -46.97 -8.87
C GLU A 405 -12.02 -45.88 -9.89
N THR A 406 -11.23 -46.20 -10.91
CA THR A 406 -10.88 -45.26 -11.98
C THR A 406 -12.11 -44.90 -12.79
N LEU A 407 -12.95 -45.88 -13.12
CA LEU A 407 -14.21 -45.63 -13.80
C LEU A 407 -15.15 -44.74 -12.97
N ARG A 408 -15.23 -44.97 -11.67
CA ARG A 408 -16.02 -44.17 -10.72
C ARG A 408 -15.54 -42.71 -10.69
N ARG A 409 -14.21 -42.48 -10.63
CA ARG A 409 -13.62 -41.15 -10.69
C ARG A 409 -13.97 -40.48 -12.01
N SER A 410 -13.77 -41.15 -13.14
CA SER A 410 -14.10 -40.60 -14.46
C SER A 410 -15.57 -40.22 -14.60
N LEU A 411 -16.49 -41.02 -14.04
CA LEU A 411 -17.93 -40.69 -14.03
C LEU A 411 -18.25 -39.45 -13.14
N ASN A 412 -17.66 -39.41 -11.96
CA ASN A 412 -17.86 -38.26 -11.05
C ASN A 412 -17.28 -36.98 -11.65
N ASP A 413 -16.08 -37.07 -12.24
CA ASP A 413 -15.45 -35.93 -12.91
C ASP A 413 -16.24 -35.49 -14.13
N LEU A 414 -16.80 -36.42 -14.90
CA LEU A 414 -17.71 -36.14 -16.00
C LEU A 414 -18.93 -35.35 -15.50
N ALA A 415 -19.63 -35.88 -14.49
CA ALA A 415 -20.82 -35.25 -13.95
C ALA A 415 -20.55 -33.85 -13.38
N ASN A 416 -19.43 -33.67 -12.66
CA ASN A 416 -19.02 -32.38 -12.11
C ASN A 416 -18.71 -31.36 -13.23
N ASN A 417 -17.97 -31.79 -14.26
CA ASN A 417 -17.63 -30.88 -15.37
C ASN A 417 -18.86 -30.58 -16.24
N GLU A 418 -19.78 -31.50 -16.46
CA GLU A 418 -21.05 -31.26 -17.15
C GLU A 418 -21.90 -30.23 -16.38
N ASN A 419 -21.95 -30.30 -15.05
CA ASN A 419 -22.63 -29.32 -14.22
C ASN A 419 -21.98 -27.91 -14.36
N ILE A 420 -20.64 -27.83 -14.35
CA ILE A 420 -19.92 -26.56 -14.55
C ILE A 420 -20.25 -25.97 -15.93
N VAL A 421 -20.22 -26.82 -16.99
CA VAL A 421 -20.56 -26.39 -18.36
C VAL A 421 -22.00 -25.85 -18.40
N ASN A 422 -22.95 -26.56 -17.82
CA ASN A 422 -24.36 -26.14 -17.80
C ASN A 422 -24.55 -24.80 -17.03
N GLU A 423 -23.95 -24.66 -15.86
CA GLU A 423 -24.02 -23.44 -15.07
C GLU A 423 -23.40 -22.25 -15.80
N LEU A 424 -22.19 -22.42 -16.34
CA LEU A 424 -21.46 -21.34 -17.01
C LEU A 424 -22.04 -20.99 -18.37
N SER A 425 -22.65 -21.94 -19.08
CA SER A 425 -23.37 -21.66 -20.34
C SER A 425 -24.52 -20.66 -20.17
N VAL A 426 -25.16 -20.66 -18.99
CA VAL A 426 -26.25 -19.72 -18.65
C VAL A 426 -25.71 -18.43 -18.02
N THR A 427 -24.65 -18.54 -17.22
CA THR A 427 -24.14 -17.41 -16.44
C THR A 427 -23.26 -16.46 -17.26
N LEU A 428 -22.39 -16.98 -18.12
CA LEU A 428 -21.49 -16.18 -18.95
C LEU A 428 -22.19 -15.17 -19.85
N PRO A 429 -23.26 -15.54 -20.60
CA PRO A 429 -24.00 -14.55 -21.39
C PRO A 429 -24.62 -13.42 -20.54
N LYS A 430 -25.08 -13.75 -19.33
CA LYS A 430 -25.64 -12.73 -18.42
C LYS A 430 -24.55 -11.78 -17.92
N LEU A 431 -23.39 -12.30 -17.53
CA LEU A 431 -22.27 -11.47 -17.09
C LEU A 431 -21.76 -10.56 -18.21
N LYS A 432 -21.67 -11.05 -19.46
CA LYS A 432 -21.32 -10.25 -20.65
C LYS A 432 -22.33 -9.12 -20.86
N ARG A 433 -23.63 -9.44 -20.79
CA ARG A 433 -24.67 -8.43 -20.92
C ARG A 433 -24.63 -7.38 -19.82
N VAL A 434 -24.33 -7.76 -18.58
CA VAL A 434 -24.14 -6.80 -17.47
C VAL A 434 -22.94 -5.89 -17.77
N LEU A 435 -21.85 -6.44 -18.28
CA LEU A 435 -20.69 -5.65 -18.69
C LEU A 435 -21.05 -4.63 -19.78
N ASP A 436 -21.75 -5.05 -20.83
CA ASP A 436 -22.20 -4.18 -21.92
C ASP A 436 -23.08 -3.02 -21.41
N ILE A 437 -23.97 -3.31 -20.47
CA ILE A 437 -24.83 -2.30 -19.83
C ILE A 437 -23.98 -1.30 -19.03
N ILE A 438 -23.03 -1.79 -18.22
CA ILE A 438 -22.15 -0.92 -17.42
C ILE A 438 -21.33 -0.01 -18.35
N GLU A 439 -20.77 -0.56 -19.42
CA GLU A 439 -19.98 0.21 -20.40
C GLU A 439 -20.82 1.27 -21.12
N SER A 440 -22.02 0.89 -21.55
CA SER A 440 -22.95 1.82 -22.19
C SER A 440 -23.37 2.95 -21.24
N LYS A 441 -23.72 2.60 -19.98
CA LYS A 441 -24.11 3.62 -19.00
C LYS A 441 -22.95 4.50 -18.55
N ARG A 442 -21.75 3.96 -18.42
CA ARG A 442 -20.56 4.77 -18.17
C ARG A 442 -20.30 5.75 -19.31
N LYS A 443 -20.42 5.28 -20.55
CA LYS A 443 -20.25 6.14 -21.73
C LYS A 443 -21.29 7.26 -21.73
N GLU A 444 -22.57 6.93 -21.62
CA GLU A 444 -23.67 7.91 -21.56
C GLU A 444 -23.46 8.94 -20.43
N TYR A 445 -23.09 8.47 -19.25
CA TYR A 445 -22.78 9.35 -18.11
C TYR A 445 -21.61 10.29 -18.41
N THR A 446 -20.53 9.76 -18.98
CA THR A 446 -19.34 10.57 -19.31
C THR A 446 -19.62 11.56 -20.42
N ASP A 447 -20.35 11.16 -21.47
CA ASP A 447 -20.70 12.03 -22.60
C ASP A 447 -21.58 13.20 -22.14
N ASN A 448 -22.60 12.95 -21.32
CA ASN A 448 -23.45 14.01 -20.75
C ASN A 448 -22.64 15.02 -19.90
N ILE A 449 -21.65 14.53 -19.19
CA ILE A 449 -20.74 15.36 -18.40
C ILE A 449 -19.88 16.23 -19.30
N LEU A 450 -19.25 15.63 -20.29
CA LEU A 450 -18.37 16.36 -21.22
C LEU A 450 -19.15 17.39 -22.04
N GLU A 451 -20.38 17.10 -22.39
CA GLU A 451 -21.27 18.06 -23.07
C GLU A 451 -21.55 19.28 -22.18
N ALA A 452 -21.95 19.05 -20.93
CA ALA A 452 -22.18 20.14 -19.97
C ALA A 452 -20.92 20.99 -19.71
N ILE A 453 -19.75 20.33 -19.63
CA ILE A 453 -18.45 21.02 -19.50
C ILE A 453 -18.16 21.81 -20.77
N SER A 454 -18.37 21.25 -21.95
CA SER A 454 -18.13 21.91 -23.24
C SER A 454 -18.92 23.21 -23.39
N ILE A 455 -20.20 23.19 -23.02
CA ILE A 455 -21.05 24.39 -22.98
C ILE A 455 -20.46 25.44 -22.06
N ARG A 456 -20.11 25.02 -20.83
CA ARG A 456 -19.55 25.95 -19.82
C ARG A 456 -18.20 26.53 -20.24
N VAL A 457 -17.33 25.73 -20.85
CA VAL A 457 -16.04 26.17 -21.41
C VAL A 457 -16.27 27.24 -22.49
N GLY A 458 -17.24 27.03 -23.41
CA GLY A 458 -17.59 28.00 -24.41
C GLY A 458 -18.05 29.35 -23.81
N GLU A 459 -18.92 29.31 -22.79
CA GLU A 459 -19.38 30.50 -22.10
C GLU A 459 -18.21 31.27 -21.41
N LEU A 460 -17.31 30.57 -20.75
CA LEU A 460 -16.16 31.21 -20.07
C LEU A 460 -15.16 31.76 -21.09
N TYR A 461 -14.94 31.06 -22.20
CA TYR A 461 -14.02 31.49 -23.23
C TYR A 461 -14.52 32.74 -23.96
N GLU A 462 -15.81 32.79 -24.28
CA GLU A 462 -16.45 33.95 -24.94
C GLU A 462 -16.38 35.22 -24.06
N LEU A 463 -16.42 35.09 -22.71
CA LEU A 463 -16.22 36.22 -21.81
C LEU A 463 -14.83 36.88 -21.98
N ILE A 464 -13.83 36.10 -22.32
CA ILE A 464 -12.45 36.57 -22.46
C ILE A 464 -12.14 36.99 -23.92
N HIS A 465 -12.62 36.22 -24.86
CA HIS A 465 -12.34 36.32 -26.29
C HIS A 465 -13.62 36.53 -27.10
N PRO A 466 -14.39 37.62 -26.88
CA PRO A 466 -15.65 37.84 -27.57
C PRO A 466 -15.45 38.09 -29.06
N ASN A 467 -16.32 37.51 -29.89
CA ASN A 467 -16.40 37.73 -31.34
C ASN A 467 -15.14 37.29 -32.11
N GLU A 468 -14.39 36.29 -31.65
CA GLU A 468 -13.21 35.77 -32.36
C GLU A 468 -13.57 34.66 -33.40
N GLY A 469 -14.85 34.42 -33.66
CA GLY A 469 -15.33 33.42 -34.64
C GLY A 469 -15.18 32.00 -34.17
N LEU A 470 -15.19 31.79 -32.87
CA LEU A 470 -15.16 30.50 -32.22
C LEU A 470 -16.58 30.16 -31.76
N ASP A 471 -17.26 29.27 -32.49
CA ASP A 471 -18.68 29.06 -32.30
C ASP A 471 -18.98 27.93 -31.33
N LYS A 472 -18.13 26.88 -31.25
CA LYS A 472 -18.39 25.73 -30.40
C LYS A 472 -17.11 25.04 -30.01
N ILE A 473 -16.90 24.91 -28.70
CA ILE A 473 -15.85 24.05 -28.13
C ILE A 473 -16.49 22.73 -27.72
N THR A 474 -15.90 21.62 -28.13
CA THR A 474 -16.40 20.27 -27.84
C THR A 474 -15.31 19.42 -27.20
N LEU A 475 -15.61 18.85 -26.05
CA LEU A 475 -14.84 17.81 -25.42
C LEU A 475 -15.57 16.49 -25.62
N ALA A 476 -14.95 15.53 -26.27
CA ALA A 476 -15.57 14.23 -26.56
C ALA A 476 -14.58 13.08 -26.36
N LEU A 477 -15.11 11.93 -25.94
CA LEU A 477 -14.32 10.71 -25.93
C LEU A 477 -14.18 10.16 -27.34
N ASP A 478 -12.97 9.77 -27.73
CA ASP A 478 -12.74 9.07 -29.00
C ASP A 478 -13.50 7.73 -29.00
N ALA A 479 -14.41 7.57 -29.93
CA ALA A 479 -15.22 6.37 -30.04
C ALA A 479 -14.39 5.12 -30.36
N ALA A 480 -13.24 5.28 -31.03
CA ALA A 480 -12.38 4.19 -31.46
C ALA A 480 -11.31 3.84 -30.40
N LYS A 481 -10.98 4.75 -29.49
CA LYS A 481 -9.89 4.57 -28.51
C LYS A 481 -10.38 4.81 -27.10
N ARG A 482 -10.46 3.75 -26.31
CA ARG A 482 -10.85 3.83 -24.90
C ARG A 482 -9.87 4.72 -24.11
N GLY A 483 -10.40 5.65 -23.32
CA GLY A 483 -9.60 6.54 -22.50
C GLY A 483 -8.82 7.59 -23.31
N SER A 484 -9.38 8.04 -24.43
CA SER A 484 -8.86 9.10 -25.29
C SER A 484 -9.87 10.24 -25.31
N LEU A 485 -9.44 11.46 -24.95
CA LEU A 485 -10.26 12.67 -24.97
C LEU A 485 -9.78 13.60 -26.06
N ASP A 486 -10.67 13.93 -26.97
CA ASP A 486 -10.44 14.93 -27.99
C ASP A 486 -11.06 16.27 -27.61
N ILE A 487 -10.34 17.33 -27.92
CA ILE A 487 -10.83 18.71 -27.85
C ILE A 487 -10.88 19.23 -29.25
N SER A 488 -12.07 19.58 -29.72
CA SER A 488 -12.31 20.17 -31.00
C SER A 488 -13.13 21.43 -30.88
N MET A 489 -13.14 22.24 -31.92
CA MET A 489 -13.90 23.48 -32.00
C MET A 489 -14.46 23.67 -33.40
N GLU A 490 -15.49 24.47 -33.48
CA GLU A 490 -15.94 25.07 -34.77
C GLU A 490 -15.27 26.44 -34.90
N PHE A 491 -14.46 26.61 -35.97
CA PHE A 491 -13.72 27.84 -36.20
C PHE A 491 -13.91 28.29 -37.64
N GLY A 492 -14.48 29.48 -37.81
CA GLY A 492 -14.78 30.07 -39.14
C GLY A 492 -15.67 29.14 -40.00
N GLY A 493 -16.63 28.43 -39.41
CA GLY A 493 -17.54 27.49 -40.06
C GLY A 493 -16.93 26.10 -40.34
N LYS A 494 -15.65 25.85 -39.95
CA LYS A 494 -15.01 24.53 -40.06
C LYS A 494 -15.14 23.78 -38.76
N GLN A 495 -15.82 22.64 -38.83
CA GLN A 495 -16.02 21.75 -37.65
C GLN A 495 -14.79 20.87 -37.39
N ASP A 496 -14.75 20.27 -36.21
CA ASP A 496 -13.71 19.32 -35.73
C ASP A 496 -12.27 19.84 -35.88
N THR A 497 -12.09 21.13 -35.63
CA THR A 497 -10.79 21.79 -35.74
C THR A 497 -10.08 21.68 -34.40
N PRO A 498 -8.86 21.10 -34.32
CA PRO A 498 -8.12 21.01 -33.05
C PRO A 498 -7.57 22.38 -32.67
N PRO A 499 -7.83 22.87 -31.43
CA PRO A 499 -7.34 24.17 -30.98
C PRO A 499 -5.81 24.32 -31.06
N GLN A 500 -5.07 23.24 -30.82
CA GLN A 500 -3.61 23.21 -30.87
C GLN A 500 -3.01 23.60 -32.25
N ALA A 501 -3.79 23.47 -33.29
CA ALA A 501 -3.32 23.80 -34.64
C ALA A 501 -3.54 25.26 -35.04
N TYR A 502 -4.42 25.97 -34.35
CA TYR A 502 -4.88 27.29 -34.75
C TYR A 502 -4.72 28.37 -33.68
N PHE A 503 -4.66 28.01 -32.41
CA PHE A 503 -4.56 28.96 -31.32
C PHE A 503 -3.12 29.33 -31.00
N SER A 504 -2.91 30.58 -30.62
CA SER A 504 -1.66 31.01 -29.94
C SER A 504 -1.54 30.42 -28.55
N ASP A 505 -0.34 30.43 -27.99
CA ASP A 505 -0.10 29.96 -26.61
C ASP A 505 -1.00 30.66 -25.57
N SER A 506 -1.26 31.97 -25.77
CA SER A 506 -2.16 32.74 -24.92
C SER A 506 -3.60 32.22 -24.97
N HIS A 507 -4.10 31.90 -26.14
CA HIS A 507 -5.46 31.32 -26.34
C HIS A 507 -5.55 29.91 -25.78
N LEU A 508 -4.48 29.09 -25.94
CA LEU A 508 -4.43 27.72 -25.37
C LEU A 508 -4.40 27.75 -23.85
N ASP A 509 -3.62 28.65 -23.25
CA ASP A 509 -3.58 28.84 -21.79
C ASP A 509 -4.95 29.29 -21.27
N THR A 510 -5.61 30.23 -21.97
CA THR A 510 -6.96 30.68 -21.62
C THR A 510 -7.99 29.56 -21.75
N LEU A 511 -7.94 28.79 -22.83
CA LEU A 511 -8.82 27.64 -23.02
C LEU A 511 -8.62 26.60 -21.89
N GLY A 512 -7.38 26.30 -21.54
CA GLY A 512 -7.07 25.37 -20.45
C GLY A 512 -7.56 25.86 -19.09
N LEU A 513 -7.48 27.18 -18.84
CA LEU A 513 -8.08 27.79 -17.65
C LEU A 513 -9.60 27.62 -17.64
N CYS A 514 -10.27 27.87 -18.77
CA CYS A 514 -11.73 27.72 -18.90
C CYS A 514 -12.16 26.25 -18.67
N VAL A 515 -11.45 25.30 -19.25
CA VAL A 515 -11.70 23.84 -19.05
C VAL A 515 -11.58 23.49 -17.57
N PHE A 516 -10.51 23.93 -16.91
CA PHE A 516 -10.31 23.64 -15.49
C PHE A 516 -11.41 24.27 -14.62
N LEU A 517 -11.75 25.52 -14.86
CA LEU A 517 -12.79 26.21 -14.09
C LEU A 517 -14.16 25.54 -14.28
N ALA A 518 -14.51 25.16 -15.49
CA ALA A 518 -15.74 24.44 -15.79
C ALA A 518 -15.80 23.09 -15.05
N LEU A 519 -14.67 22.39 -14.98
CA LEU A 519 -14.53 21.15 -14.22
C LEU A 519 -14.66 21.38 -12.70
N ALA A 520 -14.00 22.40 -12.17
CA ALA A 520 -13.99 22.73 -10.74
C ALA A 520 -15.37 23.19 -10.25
N GLU A 521 -16.13 23.92 -11.08
CA GLU A 521 -17.49 24.39 -10.76
C GLU A 521 -18.50 23.26 -10.61
N ARG A 522 -18.21 22.06 -11.07
CA ARG A 522 -19.21 21.02 -11.28
C ARG A 522 -19.76 20.38 -10.01
N GLU A 523 -18.93 20.10 -9.02
CA GLU A 523 -19.34 19.37 -7.81
C GLU A 523 -19.16 20.20 -6.57
N ASN A 524 -20.25 20.59 -5.93
CA ASN A 524 -20.26 21.32 -4.65
C ASN A 524 -19.19 22.44 -4.58
N PRO A 525 -19.12 23.36 -5.54
CA PRO A 525 -18.09 24.39 -5.56
C PRO A 525 -18.10 25.25 -4.30
N GLU A 526 -19.26 25.39 -3.65
CA GLU A 526 -19.43 26.13 -2.39
C GLU A 526 -18.70 25.50 -1.19
N GLN A 527 -18.25 24.24 -1.33
CA GLN A 527 -17.45 23.52 -0.34
C GLN A 527 -15.98 23.41 -0.74
N LYS A 528 -15.61 23.86 -1.95
CA LYS A 528 -14.25 23.76 -2.49
C LYS A 528 -13.45 25.03 -2.32
N ILE A 529 -12.18 24.85 -1.98
CA ILE A 529 -11.14 25.86 -2.10
C ILE A 529 -10.50 25.73 -3.49
N LEU A 530 -10.57 26.81 -4.27
CA LEU A 530 -9.94 26.89 -5.59
C LEU A 530 -8.55 27.53 -5.45
N VAL A 531 -7.51 26.90 -5.98
CA VAL A 531 -6.16 27.44 -6.00
C VAL A 531 -5.66 27.55 -7.44
N LEU A 532 -5.34 28.76 -7.86
CA LEU A 532 -4.78 29.07 -9.17
C LEU A 532 -3.33 29.49 -9.01
N ASP A 533 -2.38 28.59 -9.33
CA ASP A 533 -0.95 28.79 -9.11
C ASP A 533 -0.26 29.29 -10.37
N ASP A 534 -0.06 30.60 -10.45
CA ASP A 534 0.68 31.31 -11.49
C ASP A 534 0.14 31.08 -12.91
N VAL A 535 -1.17 30.95 -13.05
CA VAL A 535 -1.84 30.48 -14.27
C VAL A 535 -1.92 31.51 -15.40
N LEU A 536 -1.55 32.75 -15.14
CA LEU A 536 -1.82 33.89 -16.06
C LEU A 536 -0.55 34.54 -16.63
N GLY A 537 0.58 33.84 -16.58
CA GLY A 537 1.85 34.40 -17.04
C GLY A 537 1.97 34.66 -18.56
N SER A 538 1.06 34.11 -19.36
CA SER A 538 1.06 34.21 -20.84
C SER A 538 -0.13 34.96 -21.43
N VAL A 539 -1.06 35.44 -20.58
CA VAL A 539 -2.22 36.16 -21.05
C VAL A 539 -1.84 37.58 -21.48
N ASP A 540 -2.20 37.98 -22.69
CA ASP A 540 -1.96 39.29 -23.23
C ASP A 540 -2.63 40.39 -22.41
N GLU A 541 -1.99 41.54 -22.29
CA GLU A 541 -2.46 42.64 -21.43
C GLU A 541 -3.92 43.04 -21.66
N PRO A 542 -4.44 43.12 -22.92
CA PRO A 542 -5.86 43.45 -23.15
C PRO A 542 -6.84 42.40 -22.58
N HIS A 543 -6.42 41.11 -22.54
CA HIS A 543 -7.25 40.01 -22.03
C HIS A 543 -7.19 39.86 -20.53
N VAL A 544 -6.15 40.36 -19.88
CA VAL A 544 -5.99 40.28 -18.40
C VAL A 544 -7.20 40.83 -17.67
N GLU A 545 -7.75 41.96 -18.11
CA GLU A 545 -8.93 42.56 -17.48
C GLU A 545 -10.17 41.67 -17.58
N ARG A 546 -10.38 41.06 -18.75
CA ARG A 546 -11.50 40.13 -19.01
C ARG A 546 -11.36 38.84 -18.21
N VAL A 547 -10.13 38.29 -18.15
CA VAL A 547 -9.83 37.13 -17.29
C VAL A 547 -10.07 37.43 -15.84
N ILE A 548 -9.65 38.60 -15.33
CA ILE A 548 -9.93 39.05 -13.96
C ILE A 548 -11.44 39.12 -13.74
N GLY A 549 -12.18 39.76 -14.65
CA GLY A 549 -13.64 39.87 -14.57
C GLY A 549 -14.30 38.49 -14.50
N MET A 550 -13.91 37.56 -15.40
CA MET A 550 -14.39 36.19 -15.44
C MET A 550 -14.08 35.44 -14.12
N ILE A 551 -12.84 35.55 -13.61
CA ILE A 551 -12.47 34.92 -12.33
C ILE A 551 -13.35 35.45 -11.20
N TYR A 552 -13.65 36.77 -11.16
CA TYR A 552 -14.54 37.34 -10.13
C TYR A 552 -15.96 36.77 -10.19
N ASP A 553 -16.49 36.49 -11.37
CA ASP A 553 -17.80 35.87 -11.51
C ASP A 553 -17.77 34.41 -11.05
N VAL A 554 -16.69 33.69 -11.39
CA VAL A 554 -16.51 32.28 -11.03
C VAL A 554 -16.30 32.09 -9.52
N ILE A 555 -15.48 32.93 -8.86
CA ILE A 555 -15.13 32.75 -7.42
C ILE A 555 -16.32 32.84 -6.50
N GLN A 556 -17.40 33.53 -6.91
CA GLN A 556 -18.61 33.63 -6.09
C GLN A 556 -19.23 32.25 -5.80
N LYS A 557 -18.99 31.27 -6.69
CA LYS A 557 -19.48 29.91 -6.54
C LYS A 557 -18.68 29.07 -5.54
N PHE A 558 -17.41 29.44 -5.31
CA PHE A 558 -16.50 28.69 -4.44
C PHE A 558 -16.54 29.13 -2.98
N GLN A 559 -16.11 28.24 -2.07
CA GLN A 559 -15.92 28.57 -0.67
C GLN A 559 -14.90 29.69 -0.50
N HIS A 560 -13.72 29.52 -1.11
CA HIS A 560 -12.65 30.49 -1.15
C HIS A 560 -11.75 30.25 -2.38
N THR A 561 -11.18 31.31 -2.93
CA THR A 561 -10.26 31.21 -4.06
C THR A 561 -8.93 31.88 -3.70
N ILE A 562 -7.85 31.19 -4.03
CA ILE A 562 -6.48 31.66 -3.83
C ILE A 562 -5.83 31.76 -5.22
N VAL A 563 -5.31 32.92 -5.55
CA VAL A 563 -4.58 33.17 -6.79
C VAL A 563 -3.16 33.58 -6.44
N THR A 564 -2.18 32.80 -6.87
CA THR A 564 -0.78 33.19 -6.77
C THR A 564 -0.32 33.77 -8.11
N THR A 565 0.48 34.83 -8.08
CA THR A 565 0.99 35.44 -9.30
C THR A 565 2.33 36.17 -9.08
N HIS A 566 3.17 36.20 -10.08
CA HIS A 566 4.36 37.05 -10.16
C HIS A 566 4.16 38.20 -11.16
N TYR A 567 3.00 38.31 -11.78
CA TYR A 567 2.71 39.26 -12.87
C TYR A 567 2.27 40.61 -12.29
N ARG A 568 3.07 41.65 -12.50
CA ARG A 568 2.83 43.00 -11.97
C ARG A 568 1.50 43.62 -12.42
N PRO A 569 1.05 43.52 -13.67
CA PRO A 569 -0.23 44.07 -14.09
C PRO A 569 -1.40 43.57 -13.25
N TRP A 570 -1.39 42.29 -12.83
CA TRP A 570 -2.38 41.76 -11.89
C TRP A 570 -2.35 42.51 -10.55
N ARG A 571 -1.14 42.66 -9.96
CA ARG A 571 -0.95 43.38 -8.74
C ARG A 571 -1.54 44.79 -8.83
N GLU A 572 -1.19 45.56 -9.88
CA GLU A 572 -1.63 46.95 -10.04
C GLU A 572 -3.15 47.03 -10.28
N LYS A 573 -3.71 46.15 -11.12
CA LYS A 573 -5.16 46.11 -11.39
C LYS A 573 -5.97 45.72 -10.16
N PHE A 574 -5.51 44.80 -9.35
CA PHE A 574 -6.12 44.48 -8.06
C PHE A 574 -5.97 45.63 -7.04
N ARG A 575 -4.85 46.30 -7.03
CA ARG A 575 -4.56 47.39 -6.12
C ARG A 575 -5.37 48.66 -6.42
N TRP A 576 -5.63 48.93 -7.68
CA TRP A 576 -6.23 50.20 -8.14
C TRP A 576 -7.70 50.11 -8.56
N GLY A 577 -8.39 49.01 -8.25
CA GLY A 577 -9.84 49.10 -8.20
C GLY A 577 -10.61 48.87 -9.50
N ILE A 578 -10.15 47.99 -10.41
CA ILE A 578 -11.03 47.41 -11.47
C ILE A 578 -12.07 46.47 -10.85
N LEU A 579 -11.87 46.10 -9.60
CA LEU A 579 -12.69 45.17 -8.86
C LEU A 579 -13.95 45.86 -8.34
N LYS A 580 -15.11 45.28 -8.67
CA LYS A 580 -16.38 45.73 -8.11
C LYS A 580 -16.25 45.81 -6.59
N PRO A 581 -16.56 46.92 -5.94
CA PRO A 581 -16.41 47.15 -4.50
C PRO A 581 -17.08 46.07 -3.62
N GLU A 582 -18.07 45.39 -4.21
CA GLU A 582 -18.91 44.39 -3.55
C GLU A 582 -18.18 43.05 -3.32
N GLN A 583 -17.11 42.77 -4.05
CA GLN A 583 -16.51 41.43 -4.09
C GLN A 583 -15.26 41.27 -3.24
N GLY A 584 -14.72 42.34 -2.72
CA GLY A 584 -13.54 42.42 -1.82
C GLY A 584 -12.54 41.24 -1.93
N CYS A 585 -11.31 41.55 -2.29
CA CYS A 585 -10.23 40.55 -2.20
C CYS A 585 -9.25 40.93 -1.10
N GLN A 586 -8.62 39.93 -0.53
CA GLN A 586 -7.42 40.07 0.27
C GLN A 586 -6.21 40.07 -0.67
N PHE A 587 -5.31 41.04 -0.48
CA PHE A 587 -4.05 41.11 -1.21
C PHE A 587 -2.87 40.84 -0.29
N VAL A 588 -2.04 39.86 -0.63
CA VAL A 588 -0.88 39.43 0.16
C VAL A 588 0.37 39.52 -0.71
N GLU A 589 1.45 40.10 -0.20
CA GLU A 589 2.73 40.16 -0.88
C GLU A 589 3.80 39.37 -0.12
N LEU A 590 4.52 38.48 -0.81
CA LEU A 590 5.62 37.72 -0.24
C LEU A 590 6.94 38.47 -0.39
N LYS A 591 7.77 38.43 0.66
CA LYS A 591 9.15 38.91 0.64
C LYS A 591 10.05 38.01 -0.16
N HIS A 592 11.22 38.53 -0.52
CA HIS A 592 12.31 37.72 -1.05
C HIS A 592 12.67 36.62 -0.06
N TRP A 593 12.76 35.37 -0.57
CA TRP A 593 13.03 34.19 0.23
C TRP A 593 14.54 34.06 0.51
N SER A 594 14.91 33.65 1.71
CA SER A 594 16.28 33.20 2.05
C SER A 594 16.22 31.97 2.96
N LEU A 595 17.35 31.26 3.09
CA LEU A 595 17.42 30.12 4.01
C LEU A 595 17.18 30.50 5.47
N ASP A 596 17.58 31.71 5.86
CA ASP A 596 17.46 32.20 7.24
C ASP A 596 16.04 32.66 7.57
N SER A 597 15.39 33.37 6.63
CA SER A 597 14.05 33.94 6.85
C SER A 597 12.92 33.05 6.37
N GLY A 598 13.21 32.09 5.49
CA GLY A 598 12.17 31.28 4.85
C GLY A 598 11.18 32.12 4.04
N MET A 599 9.93 31.66 4.02
CA MET A 599 8.81 32.40 3.47
C MET A 599 8.38 33.49 4.48
N ALA A 600 8.19 34.71 4.01
CA ALA A 600 7.73 35.77 4.85
C ALA A 600 6.78 36.71 4.08
N LEU A 601 5.78 37.23 4.77
CA LEU A 601 4.89 38.24 4.22
C LEU A 601 5.61 39.61 4.21
N THR A 602 5.52 40.31 3.09
CA THR A 602 5.80 41.73 3.07
C THR A 602 4.61 42.35 3.75
N GLY A 603 4.76 42.76 4.98
CA GLY A 603 3.68 43.34 5.78
C GLY A 603 2.44 43.79 5.00
N SER A 604 1.52 42.88 4.83
CA SER A 604 0.11 43.21 4.67
C SER A 604 -0.50 43.56 6.06
N ILE A 605 0.24 43.34 7.13
CA ILE A 605 0.12 44.17 8.31
C ILE A 605 0.64 45.47 7.81
N THR A 606 -0.24 46.07 7.17
CA THR A 606 -0.30 47.36 6.61
C THR A 606 0.89 48.14 7.06
N GLU A 607 1.56 48.77 6.14
CA GLU A 607 2.51 49.83 6.45
C GLU A 607 2.03 50.65 7.64
N ILE A 608 0.71 50.72 7.90
CA ILE A 608 0.02 51.31 9.03
C ILE A 608 0.39 50.66 10.37
N VAL A 609 0.37 49.30 10.49
CA VAL A 609 0.78 48.65 11.76
C VAL A 609 2.28 48.77 11.97
N ARG A 610 3.08 48.81 10.90
CA ARG A 610 4.50 49.12 11.00
C ARG A 610 4.70 50.54 11.50
N LEU A 611 3.95 51.49 10.96
CA LEU A 611 4.01 52.85 11.45
C LEU A 611 3.61 52.93 12.94
N LYS A 612 2.57 52.23 13.34
CA LYS A 612 2.14 52.16 14.75
C LYS A 612 3.22 51.56 15.65
N ASN A 613 3.84 50.45 15.21
CA ASN A 613 4.92 49.84 15.96
C ASN A 613 6.15 50.75 16.09
N LEU A 614 6.52 51.43 15.00
CA LEU A 614 7.60 52.40 15.03
C LEU A 614 7.28 53.63 15.91
N LEU A 615 6.01 54.07 15.94
CA LEU A 615 5.56 55.17 16.82
C LEU A 615 5.50 54.73 18.29
N ALA A 616 5.37 53.44 18.58
CA ALA A 616 5.34 52.90 19.93
C ALA A 616 6.73 52.52 20.47
N ASP A 617 7.78 52.63 19.64
CA ASP A 617 9.14 52.36 20.05
C ASP A 617 9.63 53.36 21.07
N SER A 618 10.39 52.94 22.06
CA SER A 618 10.98 53.76 23.09
C SER A 618 12.08 54.70 22.57
N ASP A 619 12.75 54.30 21.47
CA ASP A 619 13.76 55.10 20.76
C ASP A 619 13.43 55.18 19.26
N PRO A 620 12.48 56.05 18.89
CA PRO A 620 11.89 56.05 17.57
C PRO A 620 12.86 56.62 16.51
N ASP A 621 13.13 55.84 15.44
CA ASP A 621 13.83 56.35 14.26
C ASP A 621 12.93 57.30 13.47
N ILE A 622 13.13 58.60 13.68
CA ILE A 622 12.32 59.67 13.08
C ILE A 622 12.35 59.63 11.56
N GLN A 623 13.50 59.31 10.96
CA GLN A 623 13.65 59.23 9.51
C GLN A 623 12.78 58.07 8.92
N SER A 624 12.90 56.92 9.48
CA SER A 624 12.07 55.77 9.07
C SER A 624 10.58 56.01 9.27
N ILE A 625 10.21 56.60 10.40
CA ILE A 625 8.82 56.93 10.73
C ILE A 625 8.27 57.93 9.71
N THR A 626 8.97 59.03 9.46
CA THR A 626 8.52 60.10 8.55
C THR A 626 8.45 59.60 7.10
N GLY A 627 9.45 58.83 6.66
CA GLY A 627 9.45 58.19 5.33
C GLY A 627 8.29 57.23 5.16
N LYS A 628 8.02 56.40 6.15
CA LYS A 628 6.92 55.45 6.17
C LYS A 628 5.55 56.13 6.16
N ALA A 629 5.36 57.12 7.01
CA ALA A 629 4.14 57.92 7.06
C ALA A 629 3.87 58.62 5.72
N GLY A 630 4.93 59.11 5.05
CA GLY A 630 4.79 59.75 3.74
C GLY A 630 4.27 58.78 2.65
N VAL A 631 4.80 57.57 2.59
CA VAL A 631 4.33 56.53 1.64
C VAL A 631 2.88 56.14 1.90
N ILE A 632 2.50 56.02 3.17
CA ILE A 632 1.11 55.71 3.56
C ILE A 632 0.19 56.86 3.16
N LEU A 633 0.58 58.08 3.41
CA LEU A 633 -0.20 59.26 3.05
C LEU A 633 -0.40 59.39 1.53
N GLU A 634 0.63 59.13 0.74
CA GLU A 634 0.51 59.09 -0.71
C GLU A 634 -0.56 58.08 -1.15
N ALA A 635 -0.59 56.88 -0.59
CA ALA A 635 -1.61 55.87 -0.89
C ALA A 635 -3.03 56.31 -0.46
N LEU A 636 -3.17 56.95 0.69
CA LEU A 636 -4.46 57.46 1.16
C LEU A 636 -5.01 58.57 0.26
N LEU A 637 -4.14 59.48 -0.14
CA LEU A 637 -4.51 60.61 -1.02
C LEU A 637 -4.82 60.14 -2.42
N ASP A 638 -4.08 59.16 -2.94
CA ASP A 638 -4.36 58.54 -4.21
C ASP A 638 -5.76 57.94 -4.22
N PHE A 639 -6.10 57.14 -3.19
CA PHE A 639 -7.46 56.64 -3.00
C PHE A 639 -8.51 57.71 -3.03
N LEU A 640 -8.31 58.81 -2.27
CA LEU A 640 -9.25 59.92 -2.23
C LEU A 640 -9.37 60.64 -3.59
N THR A 641 -8.26 60.91 -4.26
CA THR A 641 -8.25 61.59 -5.58
C THR A 641 -8.98 60.80 -6.63
N ILE A 642 -8.84 59.46 -6.63
CA ILE A 642 -9.58 58.55 -7.53
C ILE A 642 -11.08 58.58 -7.20
N LYS A 643 -11.45 58.42 -5.91
CA LYS A 643 -12.86 58.36 -5.47
C LYS A 643 -13.63 59.61 -5.84
N TYR A 644 -12.99 60.77 -5.72
CA TYR A 644 -13.64 62.05 -5.97
C TYR A 644 -13.30 62.63 -7.34
N ALA A 645 -12.68 61.86 -8.24
CA ALA A 645 -12.25 62.30 -9.58
C ALA A 645 -11.53 63.67 -9.50
N CYS A 646 -10.57 63.82 -8.58
CA CYS A 646 -9.81 65.03 -8.43
C CYS A 646 -8.90 65.28 -9.62
N ALA A 647 -8.74 66.55 -10.04
CA ALA A 647 -7.77 66.92 -11.07
C ALA A 647 -6.35 66.80 -10.51
N VAL A 648 -5.54 65.92 -11.09
CA VAL A 648 -4.11 65.78 -10.80
C VAL A 648 -3.29 66.16 -12.03
N PRO A 649 -2.06 66.68 -11.88
CA PRO A 649 -1.23 67.01 -13.03
C PRO A 649 -0.89 65.78 -13.84
N ARG A 650 -1.02 65.82 -15.18
CA ARG A 650 -0.67 64.69 -16.05
C ARG A 650 0.85 64.52 -16.09
N LYS A 651 1.32 63.36 -15.62
CA LYS A 651 2.75 62.98 -15.61
C LYS A 651 2.99 61.71 -16.39
N VAL A 652 4.17 61.59 -16.98
CA VAL A 652 4.61 60.37 -17.66
C VAL A 652 4.72 59.23 -16.63
N GLY A 653 4.13 58.11 -16.93
CA GLY A 653 4.16 56.91 -16.06
C GLY A 653 3.24 56.99 -14.84
N ASN A 654 2.31 57.95 -14.77
CA ASN A 654 1.35 58.15 -13.65
C ASN A 654 2.02 58.15 -12.27
N THR A 655 3.27 58.67 -12.16
CA THR A 655 4.01 58.79 -10.91
C THR A 655 3.68 60.12 -10.24
N TYR A 656 2.85 60.06 -9.22
CA TYR A 656 2.48 61.26 -8.44
C TYR A 656 3.30 61.34 -7.17
N VAL A 657 3.73 62.53 -6.83
CA VAL A 657 4.39 62.82 -5.55
C VAL A 657 3.36 63.42 -4.58
N LEU A 658 3.71 63.42 -3.29
CA LEU A 658 2.82 63.90 -2.22
C LEU A 658 2.20 65.27 -2.50
N SER A 659 2.98 66.25 -3.02
CA SER A 659 2.51 67.59 -3.35
C SER A 659 1.42 67.62 -4.43
N ASP A 660 1.50 66.72 -5.43
CA ASP A 660 0.49 66.62 -6.49
C ASP A 660 -0.85 66.14 -5.93
N LEU A 661 -0.81 65.11 -5.07
CA LEU A 661 -1.98 64.50 -4.48
C LEU A 661 -2.64 65.37 -3.39
N LEU A 662 -1.82 65.96 -2.52
CA LEU A 662 -2.33 66.92 -1.52
C LEU A 662 -2.98 68.16 -2.15
N GLY A 663 -2.38 68.70 -3.22
CA GLY A 663 -2.93 69.80 -3.96
C GLY A 663 -4.26 69.48 -4.68
N ALA A 664 -4.50 68.22 -5.04
CA ALA A 664 -5.70 67.78 -5.71
C ALA A 664 -6.93 67.65 -4.79
N VAL A 665 -6.71 67.32 -3.50
CA VAL A 665 -7.77 67.28 -2.47
C VAL A 665 -7.89 68.71 -1.82
N ASN A 666 -8.68 69.55 -2.45
CA ASN A 666 -8.76 70.94 -2.08
C ASN A 666 -10.19 71.52 -2.10
N GLY A 667 -10.32 72.85 -1.78
CA GLY A 667 -11.55 73.62 -1.92
C GLY A 667 -12.71 73.10 -1.07
N LYS A 668 -13.88 72.96 -1.68
CA LYS A 668 -15.09 72.48 -1.02
C LYS A 668 -14.98 71.03 -0.54
N LEU A 669 -14.34 70.17 -1.35
CA LEU A 669 -14.14 68.75 -0.97
C LEU A 669 -13.39 68.67 0.39
N LEU A 670 -12.30 69.40 0.55
CA LEU A 670 -11.49 69.35 1.78
C LEU A 670 -12.30 69.86 3.01
N LYS A 671 -13.28 70.74 2.82
CA LYS A 671 -14.14 71.23 3.88
C LYS A 671 -15.23 70.25 4.31
N GLU A 672 -15.72 69.44 3.35
CA GLU A 672 -16.86 68.54 3.55
C GLU A 672 -16.44 67.11 3.82
N LEU A 673 -15.13 66.76 3.68
CA LEU A 673 -14.62 65.47 3.82
C LEU A 673 -14.62 64.94 5.24
N LYS A 674 -15.47 63.96 5.55
CA LYS A 674 -15.61 63.39 6.88
C LYS A 674 -15.88 61.90 6.81
N VAL A 675 -15.54 61.20 7.89
CA VAL A 675 -15.82 59.77 8.05
C VAL A 675 -16.66 59.57 9.30
N GLU A 676 -17.71 58.77 9.18
CA GLU A 676 -18.44 58.23 10.32
C GLU A 676 -17.88 56.86 10.66
N LYS A 677 -17.33 56.73 11.87
CA LYS A 677 -16.83 55.46 12.42
C LYS A 677 -17.92 54.87 13.29
N ILE A 678 -18.41 53.69 12.87
CA ILE A 678 -19.52 53.00 13.53
C ILE A 678 -18.96 51.86 14.38
N SER A 679 -19.22 51.91 15.69
CA SER A 679 -18.83 50.93 16.67
C SER A 679 -20.03 50.55 17.54
N GLY A 680 -20.80 49.56 17.17
CA GLY A 680 -22.05 49.15 17.84
C GLY A 680 -23.10 50.27 17.79
N GLN A 681 -23.50 50.82 18.93
CA GLN A 681 -24.48 51.94 19.02
C GLN A 681 -23.84 53.34 18.98
N ASN A 682 -22.50 53.45 18.98
CA ASN A 682 -21.79 54.72 18.97
C ASN A 682 -21.30 55.05 17.56
N ASN A 683 -21.67 56.22 17.08
CA ASN A 683 -21.17 56.80 15.84
C ASN A 683 -20.26 57.98 16.18
N GLU A 684 -19.00 57.89 15.74
CA GLU A 684 -18.01 58.95 15.86
C GLU A 684 -17.82 59.61 14.50
N GLU A 685 -18.02 60.92 14.41
CA GLU A 685 -17.75 61.68 13.20
C GLU A 685 -16.36 62.33 13.27
N ILE A 686 -15.52 62.01 12.29
CA ILE A 686 -14.13 62.46 12.18
C ILE A 686 -14.00 63.33 10.95
N GLN A 687 -13.57 64.62 11.17
CA GLN A 687 -13.36 65.58 10.10
C GLN A 687 -12.02 65.35 9.41
N ILE A 688 -12.02 64.56 8.33
CA ILE A 688 -10.83 64.22 7.55
C ILE A 688 -10.15 65.47 6.98
N GLY A 689 -10.96 66.44 6.56
CA GLY A 689 -10.45 67.72 6.00
C GLY A 689 -9.59 68.50 6.97
N GLU A 690 -9.87 68.45 8.27
CA GLU A 690 -9.06 69.14 9.28
C GLU A 690 -7.71 68.44 9.46
N ILE A 691 -7.70 67.09 9.55
CA ILE A 691 -6.47 66.28 9.60
C ILE A 691 -5.59 66.58 8.37
N LEU A 692 -6.19 66.56 7.17
CA LEU A 692 -5.46 66.90 5.95
C LEU A 692 -4.88 68.30 5.90
N LYS A 693 -5.58 69.30 6.45
CA LYS A 693 -5.04 70.64 6.55
C LYS A 693 -3.83 70.74 7.49
N GLU A 694 -3.89 70.09 8.65
CA GLU A 694 -2.74 70.01 9.55
C GLU A 694 -1.55 69.30 8.85
N ILE A 695 -1.83 68.18 8.15
CA ILE A 695 -0.82 67.48 7.37
C ILE A 695 -0.21 68.41 6.31
N GLN A 696 -1.02 69.20 5.59
CA GLN A 696 -0.50 70.11 4.57
C GLN A 696 0.47 71.15 5.16
N GLN A 697 0.23 71.60 6.38
CA GLN A 697 1.10 72.60 7.05
C GLN A 697 2.47 71.98 7.39
N ILE A 698 2.53 70.69 7.74
CA ILE A 698 3.77 70.03 8.15
C ILE A 698 4.34 69.12 7.10
N ALA A 699 3.70 68.96 5.91
CA ALA A 699 4.12 68.02 4.87
C ALA A 699 5.53 68.27 4.31
N GLN A 700 6.02 69.50 4.38
CA GLN A 700 7.41 69.83 4.02
C GLN A 700 8.41 69.12 4.91
N THR A 701 8.07 68.77 6.14
CA THR A 701 8.89 68.02 7.11
C THR A 701 9.28 66.65 6.58
N ARG A 702 8.35 65.94 5.87
CA ARG A 702 8.64 64.66 5.26
C ARG A 702 9.75 64.74 4.22
N ASN A 703 9.75 65.75 3.34
CA ASN A 703 10.73 65.87 2.28
C ASN A 703 12.13 66.22 2.87
N VAL A 704 12.15 66.92 3.98
CA VAL A 704 13.39 67.31 4.65
C VAL A 704 13.96 66.21 5.52
N ILE A 705 13.14 65.50 6.31
CA ILE A 705 13.60 64.48 7.27
C ILE A 705 13.63 63.07 6.66
N GLY A 706 12.61 62.70 5.90
CA GLY A 706 12.35 61.31 5.53
C GLY A 706 12.78 60.89 4.11
N ALA A 707 12.93 61.84 3.16
CA ALA A 707 13.13 61.48 1.74
C ALA A 707 14.48 61.89 1.14
N HIS A 708 15.09 62.96 1.60
CA HIS A 708 16.34 63.47 1.04
C HIS A 708 17.26 63.98 2.14
N PHE A 709 18.55 63.70 2.02
CA PHE A 709 19.58 64.34 2.82
C PHE A 709 19.78 65.78 2.33
N ASN A 710 19.50 66.76 3.20
CA ASN A 710 19.81 68.15 2.95
C ASN A 710 20.20 68.83 4.24
N GLU A 711 20.84 69.98 4.18
CA GLU A 711 21.31 70.78 5.36
C GLU A 711 20.14 71.22 6.26
N LEU A 712 18.92 71.32 5.73
CA LEU A 712 17.73 71.73 6.51
C LEU A 712 17.26 70.60 7.44
N SER A 713 17.64 69.34 7.19
CA SER A 713 17.27 68.22 8.07
C SER A 713 17.82 68.36 9.49
N PHE A 714 18.89 69.14 9.70
CA PHE A 714 19.49 69.38 11.00
C PHE A 714 18.77 70.48 11.83
N ASN A 715 17.89 71.20 11.16
CA ASN A 715 17.20 72.31 11.79
C ASN A 715 15.74 72.03 12.16
N LEU A 716 15.21 70.89 11.84
CA LEU A 716 13.83 70.45 12.14
C LEU A 716 13.76 69.70 13.46
N TYR A 717 12.77 69.99 14.26
CA TYR A 717 12.56 69.30 15.52
C TYR A 717 12.06 67.87 15.28
N PRO A 718 12.63 66.86 15.93
CA PRO A 718 12.15 65.46 15.83
C PRO A 718 10.65 65.35 16.11
N GLN A 719 10.09 66.21 16.92
CA GLN A 719 8.66 66.22 17.24
C GLN A 719 7.75 66.50 16.04
N ASP A 720 8.22 67.26 15.03
CA ASP A 720 7.43 67.56 13.84
C ASP A 720 7.26 66.31 12.96
N GLY A 721 8.31 65.46 12.86
CA GLY A 721 8.26 64.18 12.20
C GLY A 721 7.30 63.23 12.92
N LEU A 722 7.34 63.17 14.23
CA LEU A 722 6.42 62.36 15.03
C LEU A 722 4.97 62.86 14.92
N ARG A 723 4.76 64.15 14.94
CA ARG A 723 3.43 64.79 14.77
C ARG A 723 2.85 64.44 13.38
N PHE A 724 3.66 64.60 12.34
CA PHE A 724 3.27 64.20 10.98
C PHE A 724 2.83 62.76 10.92
N ALA A 725 3.62 61.85 11.46
CA ALA A 725 3.32 60.42 11.45
C ALA A 725 2.07 60.06 12.27
N LYS A 726 1.84 60.72 13.42
CA LYS A 726 0.61 60.57 14.22
C LYS A 726 -0.65 61.03 13.49
N LEU A 727 -0.57 62.13 12.74
CA LEU A 727 -1.69 62.60 11.92
C LEU A 727 -2.00 61.61 10.78
N VAL A 728 -0.98 61.06 10.18
CA VAL A 728 -1.17 60.01 9.16
C VAL A 728 -1.77 58.73 9.78
N GLU A 729 -1.35 58.33 10.98
CA GLU A 729 -1.95 57.23 11.73
C GLU A 729 -3.43 57.50 12.03
N GLN A 730 -3.80 58.70 12.49
CA GLN A 730 -5.18 59.12 12.74
C GLN A 730 -6.03 59.05 11.46
N LEU A 731 -5.47 59.53 10.35
CA LEU A 731 -6.13 59.45 9.04
C LEU A 731 -6.39 58.01 8.60
N CYS A 732 -5.43 57.11 8.83
CA CYS A 732 -5.59 55.69 8.58
C CYS A 732 -6.70 55.08 9.43
N ASP A 733 -6.70 55.34 10.74
CA ASP A 733 -7.69 54.75 11.66
C ASP A 733 -9.11 55.27 11.40
N ALA A 734 -9.23 56.48 10.88
CA ALA A 734 -10.50 57.04 10.44
C ALA A 734 -10.99 56.34 9.17
N LEU A 735 -10.16 56.23 8.13
CA LEU A 735 -10.56 55.71 6.80
C LEU A 735 -10.61 54.20 6.70
N ILE A 736 -9.75 53.50 7.41
CA ILE A 736 -9.53 52.06 7.18
C ILE A 736 -9.99 51.25 8.39
N CYS A 737 -10.88 50.31 8.16
CA CYS A 737 -11.24 49.29 9.15
C CYS A 737 -10.29 48.09 9.01
N PRO A 738 -9.68 47.58 10.09
CA PRO A 738 -8.83 46.40 10.03
C PRO A 738 -9.50 45.17 9.43
N ASP A 739 -10.80 44.97 9.71
CA ASP A 739 -11.55 43.81 9.29
C ASP A 739 -12.18 43.95 7.90
N TYR A 740 -12.62 45.20 7.55
CA TYR A 740 -13.46 45.45 6.37
C TYR A 740 -12.84 46.47 5.37
N GLY A 741 -11.62 46.92 5.60
CA GLY A 741 -10.87 47.81 4.72
C GLY A 741 -11.51 49.19 4.51
N TRP A 742 -11.35 49.76 3.31
CA TRP A 742 -11.72 51.10 2.92
C TRP A 742 -13.21 51.24 2.60
N PRO A 743 -13.80 52.41 2.71
CA PRO A 743 -15.16 52.71 2.28
C PRO A 743 -15.24 52.79 0.75
N ASN A 744 -15.52 51.64 0.11
CA ASN A 744 -15.50 51.49 -1.36
C ASN A 744 -16.89 51.40 -2.00
N LYS A 745 -17.93 51.05 -1.23
CA LYS A 745 -19.27 50.77 -1.75
C LYS A 745 -20.10 52.04 -1.76
N ASP A 746 -20.62 52.42 -2.93
CA ASP A 746 -21.59 53.50 -3.12
C ASP A 746 -22.96 53.07 -2.56
N THR A 747 -23.53 53.92 -1.68
CA THR A 747 -24.87 53.71 -1.09
C THR A 747 -25.91 54.68 -1.66
N GLY A 748 -25.52 55.57 -2.57
CA GLY A 748 -26.35 56.68 -3.04
C GLY A 748 -26.25 57.92 -2.15
N SER A 749 -25.73 57.82 -0.93
CA SER A 749 -25.61 58.95 0.03
C SER A 749 -24.19 59.10 0.55
N TYR A 750 -23.44 58.04 0.70
CA TYR A 750 -22.06 57.98 1.19
C TYR A 750 -21.36 56.73 0.65
N TRP A 751 -20.03 56.70 0.81
CA TRP A 751 -19.23 55.48 0.57
C TRP A 751 -19.15 54.68 1.86
N LYS A 752 -19.38 53.35 1.82
CA LYS A 752 -19.19 52.47 2.98
C LYS A 752 -18.21 51.34 2.72
N ASN A 753 -17.62 50.78 3.77
CA ASN A 753 -16.88 49.53 3.68
C ASN A 753 -17.79 48.29 3.77
N GLY A 754 -17.24 47.08 3.60
CA GLY A 754 -17.99 45.82 3.58
C GLY A 754 -18.79 45.53 4.85
N GLY A 755 -18.35 45.99 6.01
CA GLY A 755 -19.02 45.81 7.31
C GLY A 755 -19.86 47.02 7.76
N ASP A 756 -20.00 48.06 6.95
CA ASP A 756 -20.64 49.33 7.29
C ASP A 756 -20.08 50.00 8.57
N THR A 757 -18.79 49.76 8.85
CA THR A 757 -18.09 50.32 10.03
C THR A 757 -17.39 51.63 9.74
N ARG A 758 -17.28 52.02 8.47
CA ARG A 758 -16.73 53.29 7.98
C ARG A 758 -17.61 53.83 6.90
N ARG A 759 -18.09 55.09 7.06
CA ARG A 759 -18.89 55.78 6.05
C ARG A 759 -18.17 57.09 5.71
N LEU A 760 -17.71 57.21 4.46
CA LEU A 760 -17.00 58.38 3.94
C LEU A 760 -17.98 59.29 3.21
N HIS A 761 -17.96 60.56 3.59
CA HIS A 761 -18.76 61.65 3.00
C HIS A 761 -17.84 62.76 2.42
N PRO A 762 -18.32 63.51 1.45
CA PRO A 762 -19.55 63.32 0.69
C PRO A 762 -19.45 62.16 -0.30
N LEU A 763 -20.59 61.70 -0.91
CA LEU A 763 -20.57 60.65 -1.95
C LEU A 763 -19.90 61.14 -3.24
N LYS A 764 -20.14 62.41 -3.60
CA LYS A 764 -19.59 63.05 -4.80
C LYS A 764 -18.82 64.30 -4.43
N LYS A 765 -17.84 64.64 -5.26
CA LYS A 765 -17.11 65.89 -5.11
C LYS A 765 -18.11 67.08 -5.15
N PRO A 766 -18.12 67.95 -4.15
CA PRO A 766 -18.96 69.18 -4.15
C PRO A 766 -18.62 70.06 -5.34
N SER A 767 -19.64 70.56 -6.05
CA SER A 767 -19.51 71.42 -7.23
C SER A 767 -18.99 72.81 -6.88
#